data_1a1053b70e85e109e937e73e21b58376
#
_entry.id   1a1053b70e85e109e937e73e21b58376
#
_cell.length_a   1.000
_cell.length_b   1.000
_cell.length_c   1.000
_cell.angle_alpha   90.00
_cell.angle_beta   90.00
_cell.angle_gamma   90.00
#
_symmetry.space_group_name_H-M   'P 1'
#
loop_
_entity.id
_entity.type
_entity.pdbx_description
1 polymer ?
#
loop_
_entity_poly.entity_id
_entity_poly.type
_entity_poly.pdbx_seq_one_letter_code
_entity_poly.pdbx_strand_id
1 'polypeptide(L)'
;MTPFDLCILTAANRVQAEGYRVRLQWRKSHGLYPETEFMVVADPDGERIGSGGSTLYVLHQLYERRQKKFDAAFAHRRILIIHSGGDSRRLPAYASCGKIFTPLPTRSYQCLFDIMMQTYAALPPNPAGQVLIAAGDVLLSFSADGIQFAEKGITGVAYPDEAQVAEHHGVFVPARTSTQTPVRVKNFLQKPSRDDLYRHHALDYQQRAWIDTGIVHLALDAVYTLVHCSKLLSRTMDKKKELNLYEEVPFALLGKTKIPDGQKLGMLPYHVFLLAYCGFFHIGRSREFLYNLHTLTPASALHGFQNGVRSNAVDLPQIKKAYIYNSLIHTRQATIKSPVLLENCHLNHPVALAGNNLVTNIQAEVGAIRLASDLGLTLLPLQQDQWTALVYGLDDHFKTHAAAQDNLFMNQPIALWLQQRQLKERDLWPAGATGDLWHAQLFPVCTDPAKAVKLALSLQLQGRLPRQWLSAQRRSLHDLVQSVDHKALLRQQEEIVKAATLHQLQGELVPDSSWTSQELLGLCTHPTSRSLLEATLARMTRQQEDPLFRSRLYFLRSRIIQAATKKEPKRKGEAERLLDQAFSTIRVAVGKASSRAETASHQGFAIRSDEVVWACSPARLDFAGGWSDTPPYCMEQGGAVLNAAVTLNGQYPIQVIAKILGRPIVRINSIDLGASAVIRDLSQLHDFTDPSNWLSLPKAAMIAAGIFSNQEHSSLSRSLQQFGGGIDLTLFSALPAGSGLGTSSILGAAAIAALSRMFGIKLTLHDLFHRTSYMEQLMTTGGGWQDQIGGVVGGVKLIQSQPGYDQTPTLSWTQLVEGTENLTLLYYTGLRRMAKNILRQVVSRYLDRDPEAMATLRLLKATALEMKEALDHRRMDRFGNLIDRVWQCNKRLDQGSTTEAIDSLIHSIAPYAHGVKLLGAGGGGFLFMVAKSPSDRDKIQRRLTQKPPNDRARFFNFAVDSDGLVVHVL
;
A
#
# COMPACT_ATOMS: atom_id res chain seq x y z
N MET A 1 -6.04 -4.18 -6.52
CA MET A 1 -6.99 -3.07 -6.85
C MET A 1 -7.31 -3.15 -8.32
N THR A 2 -8.58 -3.11 -8.69
CA THR A 2 -9.00 -3.16 -10.11
C THR A 2 -9.07 -1.74 -10.65
N PRO A 3 -8.35 -1.37 -11.71
CA PRO A 3 -8.38 -0.02 -12.28
C PRO A 3 -9.75 0.29 -12.89
N PHE A 4 -10.02 1.57 -13.10
CA PHE A 4 -11.14 2.02 -13.91
C PHE A 4 -10.74 2.04 -15.39
N ASP A 5 -11.64 1.59 -16.27
CA ASP A 5 -11.42 1.72 -17.72
C ASP A 5 -11.52 3.19 -18.14
N LEU A 6 -12.41 3.96 -17.52
CA LEU A 6 -12.64 5.36 -17.81
C LEU A 6 -12.89 6.15 -16.53
N CYS A 7 -12.15 7.24 -16.32
CA CYS A 7 -12.42 8.23 -15.28
C CYS A 7 -12.79 9.58 -15.90
N ILE A 8 -13.94 10.13 -15.49
CA ILE A 8 -14.51 11.36 -16.03
C ILE A 8 -14.55 12.42 -14.94
N LEU A 9 -13.94 13.59 -15.20
CA LEU A 9 -14.10 14.76 -14.35
C LEU A 9 -15.12 15.71 -14.98
N THR A 10 -16.11 16.15 -14.21
CA THR A 10 -16.96 17.25 -14.63
C THR A 10 -16.29 18.59 -14.30
N ALA A 11 -16.50 19.61 -15.12
CA ALA A 11 -15.97 20.95 -14.94
C ALA A 11 -17.07 21.99 -15.16
N ALA A 12 -17.00 23.12 -14.44
CA ALA A 12 -17.99 24.19 -14.54
C ALA A 12 -17.98 24.93 -15.89
N ASN A 13 -16.82 24.97 -16.58
CA ASN A 13 -16.63 25.65 -17.85
C ASN A 13 -15.44 25.06 -18.63
N ARG A 14 -15.25 25.55 -19.86
CA ARG A 14 -14.18 25.08 -20.76
C ARG A 14 -12.77 25.36 -20.22
N VAL A 15 -12.55 26.47 -19.53
CA VAL A 15 -11.24 26.86 -19.01
C VAL A 15 -10.81 25.94 -17.86
N GLN A 16 -11.73 25.69 -16.93
CA GLN A 16 -11.49 24.73 -15.85
C GLN A 16 -11.24 23.33 -16.43
N ALA A 17 -11.99 22.94 -17.45
CA ALA A 17 -11.79 21.66 -18.13
C ALA A 17 -10.39 21.54 -18.75
N GLU A 18 -9.87 22.63 -19.33
CA GLU A 18 -8.51 22.64 -19.87
C GLU A 18 -7.45 22.48 -18.76
N GLY A 19 -7.61 23.20 -17.65
CA GLY A 19 -6.74 23.03 -16.48
C GLY A 19 -6.73 21.58 -15.97
N TYR A 20 -7.87 20.91 -15.95
CA TYR A 20 -7.98 19.50 -15.57
C TYR A 20 -7.27 18.58 -16.59
N ARG A 21 -7.45 18.82 -17.91
CA ARG A 21 -6.76 18.05 -18.96
C ARG A 21 -5.25 18.13 -18.82
N VAL A 22 -4.70 19.34 -18.61
CA VAL A 22 -3.27 19.54 -18.40
C VAL A 22 -2.76 18.69 -17.20
N ARG A 23 -3.47 18.68 -16.08
CA ARG A 23 -3.10 17.92 -14.87
C ARG A 23 -3.25 16.41 -15.06
N LEU A 24 -4.26 15.94 -15.77
CA LEU A 24 -4.44 14.54 -16.10
C LEU A 24 -3.40 14.06 -17.11
N GLN A 25 -3.08 14.88 -18.13
CA GLN A 25 -2.03 14.59 -19.10
C GLN A 25 -0.66 14.51 -18.44
N TRP A 26 -0.37 15.39 -17.48
CA TRP A 26 0.84 15.30 -16.66
C TRP A 26 0.94 13.94 -15.97
N ARG A 27 -0.14 13.44 -15.36
CA ARG A 27 -0.17 12.10 -14.73
C ARG A 27 0.11 10.98 -15.72
N LYS A 28 -0.51 11.02 -16.88
CA LYS A 28 -0.28 10.04 -17.95
C LYS A 28 1.17 10.05 -18.42
N SER A 29 1.77 11.23 -18.64
CA SER A 29 3.17 11.34 -19.07
C SER A 29 4.17 10.84 -18.03
N HIS A 30 3.77 10.78 -16.75
CA HIS A 30 4.56 10.24 -15.65
C HIS A 30 4.24 8.76 -15.33
N GLY A 31 3.44 8.10 -16.18
CA GLY A 31 3.11 6.68 -16.03
C GLY A 31 2.11 6.38 -14.90
N LEU A 32 1.43 7.40 -14.38
CA LEU A 32 0.33 7.20 -13.43
C LEU A 32 -0.93 6.77 -14.17
N TYR A 33 -1.64 5.78 -13.61
CA TYR A 33 -2.90 5.26 -14.18
C TYR A 33 -2.79 4.83 -15.66
N PRO A 34 -1.86 3.93 -16.04
CA PRO A 34 -1.60 3.59 -17.44
C PRO A 34 -2.82 2.97 -18.12
N GLU A 35 -3.63 2.21 -17.40
CA GLU A 35 -4.79 1.47 -17.91
C GLU A 35 -6.08 2.31 -17.93
N THR A 36 -6.13 3.47 -17.25
CA THR A 36 -7.33 4.30 -17.18
C THR A 36 -7.36 5.35 -18.27
N GLU A 37 -8.41 5.40 -19.07
CA GLU A 37 -8.72 6.51 -19.96
C GLU A 37 -9.27 7.70 -19.14
N PHE A 38 -8.84 8.94 -19.46
CA PHE A 38 -9.36 10.14 -18.81
C PHE A 38 -10.18 10.99 -19.77
N MET A 39 -11.32 11.46 -19.30
CA MET A 39 -12.17 12.39 -20.02
C MET A 39 -12.56 13.58 -19.11
N VAL A 40 -12.62 14.77 -19.66
CA VAL A 40 -13.11 15.96 -18.92
C VAL A 40 -14.28 16.53 -19.69
N VAL A 41 -15.42 16.67 -19.01
CA VAL A 41 -16.67 17.19 -19.56
C VAL A 41 -17.02 18.49 -18.85
N ALA A 42 -17.05 19.60 -19.59
CA ALA A 42 -17.53 20.88 -19.08
C ALA A 42 -19.07 20.97 -19.15
N ASP A 43 -19.66 21.71 -18.24
CA ASP A 43 -21.08 22.07 -18.34
C ASP A 43 -21.33 22.83 -19.66
N PRO A 44 -22.45 22.58 -20.34
CA PRO A 44 -22.77 23.19 -21.63
C PRO A 44 -22.81 24.72 -21.52
N ASP A 45 -22.21 25.37 -22.51
CA ASP A 45 -22.16 26.86 -22.62
C ASP A 45 -21.62 27.60 -21.39
N GLY A 46 -20.96 26.86 -20.45
CA GLY A 46 -20.48 27.38 -19.17
C GLY A 46 -21.62 27.69 -18.17
N GLU A 47 -22.82 27.24 -18.45
CA GLU A 47 -23.99 27.34 -17.58
C GLU A 47 -24.09 26.12 -16.65
N ARG A 48 -24.32 26.36 -15.37
CA ARG A 48 -24.45 25.30 -14.40
C ARG A 48 -25.75 24.51 -14.60
N ILE A 49 -25.58 23.19 -14.75
CA ILE A 49 -26.72 22.27 -14.87
C ILE A 49 -26.92 21.41 -13.63
N GLY A 50 -26.10 21.59 -12.59
CA GLY A 50 -26.13 20.81 -11.34
C GLY A 50 -25.50 19.42 -11.47
N SER A 51 -25.21 18.77 -10.33
CA SER A 51 -24.54 17.48 -10.30
C SER A 51 -25.32 16.37 -11.00
N GLY A 52 -26.64 16.35 -10.86
CA GLY A 52 -27.51 15.41 -11.56
C GLY A 52 -27.58 15.68 -13.07
N GLY A 53 -27.65 16.98 -13.44
CA GLY A 53 -27.61 17.40 -14.85
C GLY A 53 -26.30 17.00 -15.52
N SER A 54 -25.17 17.28 -14.88
CA SER A 54 -23.83 16.87 -15.36
C SER A 54 -23.71 15.35 -15.47
N THR A 55 -24.30 14.57 -14.54
CA THR A 55 -24.35 13.10 -14.65
C THR A 55 -25.10 12.68 -15.91
N LEU A 56 -26.31 13.16 -16.12
CA LEU A 56 -27.11 12.83 -17.30
C LEU A 56 -26.40 13.22 -18.60
N TYR A 57 -25.82 14.40 -18.62
CA TYR A 57 -25.09 14.92 -19.77
C TYR A 57 -23.86 14.04 -20.11
N VAL A 58 -23.07 13.65 -19.10
CA VAL A 58 -21.93 12.75 -19.27
C VAL A 58 -22.36 11.40 -19.81
N LEU A 59 -23.39 10.78 -19.22
CA LEU A 59 -23.90 9.48 -19.68
C LEU A 59 -24.41 9.56 -21.12
N HIS A 60 -25.13 10.64 -21.45
CA HIS A 60 -25.63 10.85 -22.82
C HIS A 60 -24.49 11.08 -23.81
N GLN A 61 -23.47 11.87 -23.46
CA GLN A 61 -22.27 12.06 -24.28
C GLN A 61 -21.52 10.75 -24.56
N LEU A 62 -21.40 9.86 -23.59
CA LEU A 62 -20.79 8.53 -23.78
C LEU A 62 -21.62 7.66 -24.74
N TYR A 63 -22.96 7.70 -24.59
CA TYR A 63 -23.87 6.96 -25.45
C TYR A 63 -23.79 7.47 -26.90
N GLU A 64 -23.84 8.78 -27.13
CA GLU A 64 -23.72 9.40 -28.46
C GLU A 64 -22.35 9.09 -29.13
N ARG A 65 -21.26 9.19 -28.39
CA ARG A 65 -19.89 8.86 -28.89
C ARG A 65 -19.76 7.43 -29.36
N ARG A 66 -20.57 6.51 -28.84
CA ARG A 66 -20.62 5.09 -29.25
C ARG A 66 -21.77 4.81 -30.23
N GLN A 67 -22.17 5.83 -30.99
CA GLN A 67 -23.23 5.72 -32.03
C GLN A 67 -24.52 5.13 -31.47
N LYS A 68 -24.92 5.51 -30.27
CA LYS A 68 -26.13 5.04 -29.56
C LYS A 68 -26.17 3.54 -29.32
N LYS A 69 -24.99 2.87 -29.25
CA LYS A 69 -24.86 1.46 -28.89
C LYS A 69 -24.56 1.38 -27.39
N PHE A 70 -25.58 1.01 -26.59
CA PHE A 70 -25.50 0.98 -25.12
C PHE A 70 -24.39 0.05 -24.63
N ASP A 71 -24.34 -1.19 -25.12
CA ASP A 71 -23.33 -2.16 -24.68
C ASP A 71 -21.90 -1.69 -25.00
N ALA A 72 -21.68 -1.08 -26.14
CA ALA A 72 -20.38 -0.54 -26.51
C ALA A 72 -19.95 0.63 -25.62
N ALA A 73 -20.89 1.33 -25.00
CA ALA A 73 -20.63 2.45 -24.09
C ALA A 73 -20.39 2.00 -22.65
N PHE A 74 -21.14 1.00 -22.15
CA PHE A 74 -21.25 0.73 -20.73
C PHE A 74 -21.02 -0.73 -20.32
N ALA A 75 -21.34 -1.73 -21.16
CA ALA A 75 -21.21 -3.14 -20.80
C ALA A 75 -19.73 -3.52 -20.58
N HIS A 76 -19.48 -4.31 -19.56
CA HIS A 76 -18.15 -4.76 -19.13
C HIS A 76 -17.14 -3.64 -18.84
N ARG A 77 -17.61 -2.40 -18.66
CA ARG A 77 -16.77 -1.24 -18.35
C ARG A 77 -16.97 -0.77 -16.93
N ARG A 78 -15.87 -0.44 -16.30
CA ARG A 78 -15.83 0.17 -14.97
C ARG A 78 -15.55 1.66 -15.13
N ILE A 79 -16.59 2.48 -14.95
CA ILE A 79 -16.55 3.93 -15.20
C ILE A 79 -16.64 4.67 -13.87
N LEU A 80 -15.77 5.67 -13.66
CA LEU A 80 -15.82 6.58 -12.52
C LEU A 80 -16.14 7.99 -13.02
N ILE A 81 -17.17 8.60 -12.46
CA ILE A 81 -17.52 10.02 -12.66
C ILE A 81 -17.23 10.78 -11.37
N ILE A 82 -16.37 11.78 -11.40
CA ILE A 82 -16.12 12.62 -10.24
C ILE A 82 -16.66 14.02 -10.52
N HIS A 83 -17.61 14.46 -9.69
CA HIS A 83 -18.17 15.79 -9.74
C HIS A 83 -17.19 16.80 -9.17
N SER A 84 -16.43 17.45 -10.03
CA SER A 84 -15.44 18.48 -9.67
C SER A 84 -15.76 19.86 -10.24
N GLY A 85 -16.92 20.01 -10.86
CA GLY A 85 -17.42 21.29 -11.33
C GLY A 85 -17.82 22.21 -10.16
N GLY A 86 -17.26 23.40 -10.17
CA GLY A 86 -17.53 24.41 -9.14
C GLY A 86 -16.41 25.44 -9.15
N ASP A 87 -16.73 26.73 -8.93
CA ASP A 87 -15.74 27.83 -9.08
C ASP A 87 -14.74 27.87 -7.92
N SER A 88 -14.86 27.02 -6.92
CA SER A 88 -13.99 26.99 -5.71
C SER A 88 -13.86 28.33 -4.98
N ARG A 89 -14.90 29.21 -5.09
CA ARG A 89 -14.90 30.61 -4.60
C ARG A 89 -14.54 30.75 -3.12
N ARG A 90 -14.70 29.68 -2.32
CA ARG A 90 -14.40 29.65 -0.87
C ARG A 90 -13.02 29.15 -0.52
N LEU A 91 -12.22 28.79 -1.56
CA LEU A 91 -10.85 28.28 -1.41
C LEU A 91 -9.96 28.91 -2.50
N PRO A 92 -9.67 30.24 -2.41
CA PRO A 92 -9.00 31.00 -3.47
C PRO A 92 -7.65 30.40 -3.91
N ALA A 93 -6.86 29.84 -3.00
CA ALA A 93 -5.57 29.21 -3.30
C ALA A 93 -5.65 28.13 -4.39
N TYR A 94 -6.77 27.42 -4.46
CA TYR A 94 -6.96 26.31 -5.40
C TYR A 94 -8.11 26.55 -6.39
N ALA A 95 -8.62 27.78 -6.47
CA ALA A 95 -9.73 28.10 -7.35
C ALA A 95 -9.40 27.84 -8.83
N SER A 96 -8.18 28.16 -9.25
CA SER A 96 -7.71 27.95 -10.63
C SER A 96 -7.51 26.46 -10.97
N CYS A 97 -7.10 25.64 -10.00
CA CYS A 97 -6.79 24.22 -10.20
C CYS A 97 -7.99 23.30 -9.97
N GLY A 98 -9.04 23.81 -9.31
CA GLY A 98 -10.12 23.02 -8.76
C GLY A 98 -9.74 22.28 -7.48
N LYS A 99 -10.69 22.14 -6.55
CA LYS A 99 -10.47 21.50 -5.24
C LYS A 99 -9.96 20.06 -5.33
N ILE A 100 -10.36 19.34 -6.36
CA ILE A 100 -9.95 17.95 -6.59
C ILE A 100 -8.43 17.78 -6.75
N PHE A 101 -7.72 18.81 -7.19
CA PHE A 101 -6.28 18.80 -7.32
C PHE A 101 -5.57 19.52 -6.15
N THR A 102 -6.26 19.74 -5.03
CA THR A 102 -5.63 20.26 -3.79
C THR A 102 -4.56 19.27 -3.33
N PRO A 103 -3.28 19.68 -3.23
CA PRO A 103 -2.22 18.83 -2.70
C PRO A 103 -2.48 18.50 -1.23
N LEU A 104 -2.12 17.27 -0.84
CA LEU A 104 -2.25 16.80 0.53
C LEU A 104 -0.87 16.37 1.05
N PRO A 105 -0.59 16.46 2.37
CA PRO A 105 0.73 16.22 2.94
C PRO A 105 1.09 14.73 2.98
N THR A 106 1.07 14.09 1.81
CA THR A 106 1.51 12.70 1.61
C THR A 106 2.97 12.65 1.15
N ARG A 107 3.64 11.52 1.32
CA ARG A 107 5.04 11.35 0.86
C ARG A 107 5.21 11.38 -0.65
N SER A 108 4.22 10.92 -1.40
CA SER A 108 4.18 11.00 -2.84
C SER A 108 3.50 12.31 -3.25
N TYR A 109 3.85 12.86 -4.45
CA TYR A 109 3.19 14.08 -4.97
C TYR A 109 1.73 13.77 -5.29
N GLN A 110 0.93 13.60 -4.22
CA GLN A 110 -0.48 13.24 -4.29
C GLN A 110 -1.35 14.46 -3.96
N CYS A 111 -2.43 14.57 -4.70
CA CYS A 111 -3.52 15.47 -4.38
C CYS A 111 -4.77 14.66 -4.04
N LEU A 112 -5.85 15.32 -3.70
CA LEU A 112 -7.13 14.67 -3.41
C LEU A 112 -7.53 13.68 -4.52
N PHE A 113 -7.39 14.07 -5.81
CA PHE A 113 -7.68 13.18 -6.95
C PHE A 113 -6.93 11.85 -6.88
N ASP A 114 -5.64 11.88 -6.56
CA ASP A 114 -4.81 10.67 -6.54
C ASP A 114 -5.24 9.73 -5.43
N ILE A 115 -5.60 10.27 -4.26
CA ILE A 115 -6.11 9.49 -3.13
C ILE A 115 -7.50 8.92 -3.45
N MET A 116 -8.39 9.71 -4.07
CA MET A 116 -9.71 9.24 -4.50
C MET A 116 -9.60 8.08 -5.49
N MET A 117 -8.70 8.18 -6.48
CA MET A 117 -8.46 7.10 -7.43
C MET A 117 -8.03 5.80 -6.74
N GLN A 118 -7.15 5.88 -5.73
CA GLN A 118 -6.71 4.73 -4.93
C GLN A 118 -7.86 4.15 -4.09
N THR A 119 -8.59 5.00 -3.39
CA THR A 119 -9.72 4.61 -2.51
C THR A 119 -10.82 3.91 -3.31
N TYR A 120 -11.22 4.48 -4.45
CA TYR A 120 -12.32 3.95 -5.25
C TYR A 120 -11.91 2.75 -6.11
N ALA A 121 -10.62 2.62 -6.47
CA ALA A 121 -10.12 1.41 -7.13
C ALA A 121 -10.21 0.16 -6.24
N ALA A 122 -10.27 0.33 -4.92
CA ALA A 122 -10.46 -0.78 -3.97
C ALA A 122 -11.91 -1.26 -3.86
N LEU A 123 -12.90 -0.49 -4.35
CA LEU A 123 -14.30 -0.90 -4.34
C LEU A 123 -14.55 -2.08 -5.28
N PRO A 124 -15.55 -2.94 -5.01
CA PRO A 124 -15.80 -4.14 -5.80
C PRO A 124 -16.16 -3.81 -7.25
N PRO A 125 -15.54 -4.47 -8.24
CA PRO A 125 -15.96 -4.38 -9.64
C PRO A 125 -17.24 -5.19 -9.90
N ASN A 126 -18.05 -4.74 -10.86
CA ASN A 126 -19.15 -5.52 -11.41
C ASN A 126 -18.76 -6.02 -12.82
N PRO A 127 -18.66 -7.35 -13.05
CA PRO A 127 -18.27 -7.90 -14.36
C PRO A 127 -19.20 -7.51 -15.51
N ALA A 128 -20.48 -7.26 -15.24
CA ALA A 128 -21.42 -6.81 -16.26
C ALA A 128 -21.15 -5.36 -16.72
N GLY A 129 -20.51 -4.57 -15.89
CA GLY A 129 -20.26 -3.14 -16.06
C GLY A 129 -20.90 -2.30 -14.95
N GLN A 130 -20.34 -1.15 -14.67
CA GLN A 130 -20.86 -0.23 -13.62
C GLN A 130 -20.41 1.21 -13.86
N VAL A 131 -21.20 2.15 -13.34
CA VAL A 131 -20.82 3.54 -13.21
C VAL A 131 -20.79 3.92 -11.74
N LEU A 132 -19.65 4.37 -11.25
CA LEU A 132 -19.48 4.92 -9.92
C LEU A 132 -19.41 6.45 -10.01
N ILE A 133 -20.16 7.13 -9.14
CA ILE A 133 -20.17 8.60 -9.05
C ILE A 133 -19.62 9.00 -7.67
N ALA A 134 -18.81 10.04 -7.62
CA ALA A 134 -18.24 10.57 -6.39
C ALA A 134 -18.18 12.11 -6.38
N ALA A 135 -18.26 12.72 -5.19
CA ALA A 135 -18.05 14.15 -4.99
C ALA A 135 -16.54 14.46 -4.98
N GLY A 136 -16.14 15.51 -5.72
CA GLY A 136 -14.72 15.85 -5.94
C GLY A 136 -14.10 16.79 -4.89
N ASP A 137 -14.78 17.07 -3.79
CA ASP A 137 -14.29 17.95 -2.71
C ASP A 137 -14.32 17.27 -1.33
N VAL A 138 -14.43 15.93 -1.32
CA VAL A 138 -14.48 15.12 -0.10
C VAL A 138 -13.40 14.05 -0.13
N LEU A 139 -12.63 13.96 0.94
CA LEU A 139 -11.74 12.81 1.20
C LEU A 139 -12.48 11.84 2.12
N LEU A 140 -12.59 10.60 1.68
CA LEU A 140 -13.19 9.51 2.44
C LEU A 140 -12.13 8.51 2.89
N SER A 141 -12.27 8.01 4.12
CA SER A 141 -11.39 7.02 4.72
C SER A 141 -12.21 5.88 5.28
N PHE A 142 -12.27 4.75 4.57
CA PHE A 142 -13.01 3.55 4.97
C PHE A 142 -12.30 2.29 4.45
N SER A 143 -12.63 1.14 5.05
CA SER A 143 -12.22 -0.14 4.47
C SER A 143 -13.17 -0.51 3.33
N ALA A 144 -12.60 -0.87 2.18
CA ALA A 144 -13.38 -1.38 1.06
C ALA A 144 -13.77 -2.87 1.23
N ASP A 145 -13.20 -3.55 2.23
CA ASP A 145 -13.45 -4.98 2.48
C ASP A 145 -14.91 -5.21 2.87
N GLY A 146 -15.54 -6.14 2.17
CA GLY A 146 -16.94 -6.53 2.42
C GLY A 146 -17.98 -5.58 1.83
N ILE A 147 -17.61 -4.49 1.17
CA ILE A 147 -18.56 -3.63 0.48
C ILE A 147 -19.20 -4.41 -0.68
N GLN A 148 -20.52 -4.31 -0.79
CA GLN A 148 -21.29 -4.90 -1.87
C GLN A 148 -22.24 -3.84 -2.44
N PHE A 149 -22.40 -3.87 -3.76
CA PHE A 149 -23.42 -3.07 -4.45
C PHE A 149 -24.57 -3.95 -4.91
N ALA A 150 -25.78 -3.41 -4.95
CA ALA A 150 -26.91 -4.13 -5.50
C ALA A 150 -26.71 -4.39 -7.00
N GLU A 151 -27.12 -5.56 -7.49
CA GLU A 151 -26.99 -5.94 -8.91
C GLU A 151 -27.85 -5.07 -9.83
N LYS A 152 -28.93 -4.50 -9.31
CA LYS A 152 -29.88 -3.65 -10.05
C LYS A 152 -30.14 -2.34 -9.32
N GLY A 153 -30.43 -1.31 -10.11
CA GLY A 153 -30.82 0.00 -9.63
C GLY A 153 -29.64 0.84 -9.16
N ILE A 154 -29.86 1.61 -8.12
CA ILE A 154 -28.92 2.60 -7.58
C ILE A 154 -28.56 2.23 -6.15
N THR A 155 -27.28 2.25 -5.80
CA THR A 155 -26.81 2.02 -4.43
C THR A 155 -25.99 3.22 -3.96
N GLY A 156 -26.47 3.91 -2.92
CA GLY A 156 -25.71 4.89 -2.15
C GLY A 156 -24.81 4.22 -1.11
N VAL A 157 -23.87 4.95 -0.56
CA VAL A 157 -23.01 4.50 0.56
C VAL A 157 -23.16 5.48 1.71
N ALA A 158 -23.43 4.99 2.91
CA ALA A 158 -23.62 5.82 4.10
C ALA A 158 -22.80 5.33 5.29
N TYR A 159 -22.50 6.22 6.22
CA TYR A 159 -21.81 5.93 7.47
C TYR A 159 -22.54 6.57 8.66
N PRO A 160 -22.37 6.01 9.88
CA PRO A 160 -23.06 6.55 11.05
C PRO A 160 -22.30 7.71 11.67
N ASP A 161 -22.96 8.86 11.87
CA ASP A 161 -22.39 10.02 12.57
C ASP A 161 -23.43 10.76 13.42
N GLU A 162 -23.00 11.68 14.25
CA GLU A 162 -23.84 12.43 15.17
C GLU A 162 -24.94 13.24 14.48
N ALA A 163 -26.08 13.41 15.14
CA ALA A 163 -27.20 14.19 14.63
C ALA A 163 -26.83 15.61 14.19
N GLN A 164 -25.88 16.25 14.90
CA GLN A 164 -25.41 17.60 14.58
C GLN A 164 -24.69 17.64 13.21
N VAL A 165 -23.93 16.60 12.85
CA VAL A 165 -23.29 16.49 11.54
C VAL A 165 -24.35 16.25 10.46
N ALA A 166 -25.38 15.45 10.77
CA ALA A 166 -26.48 15.13 9.87
C ALA A 166 -27.28 16.34 9.40
N GLU A 167 -27.37 17.40 10.21
CA GLU A 167 -28.07 18.65 9.86
C GLU A 167 -27.47 19.35 8.63
N HIS A 168 -26.25 19.04 8.27
CA HIS A 168 -25.53 19.66 7.14
C HIS A 168 -25.42 18.76 5.90
N HIS A 169 -25.85 17.50 5.98
CA HIS A 169 -25.64 16.47 4.95
C HIS A 169 -26.96 15.79 4.53
N GLY A 170 -26.87 14.97 3.48
CA GLY A 170 -27.89 14.01 3.12
C GLY A 170 -27.92 12.85 4.13
N VAL A 171 -29.11 12.36 4.47
CA VAL A 171 -29.30 11.30 5.45
C VAL A 171 -30.16 10.20 4.85
N PHE A 172 -29.65 8.98 4.84
CA PHE A 172 -30.40 7.79 4.47
C PHE A 172 -31.21 7.28 5.66
N VAL A 173 -32.46 6.89 5.39
CA VAL A 173 -33.28 6.10 6.31
C VAL A 173 -33.46 4.72 5.71
N PRO A 174 -32.66 3.73 6.14
CA PRO A 174 -32.73 2.38 5.59
C PRO A 174 -33.97 1.62 6.09
N ALA A 175 -34.47 0.68 5.30
CA ALA A 175 -35.58 -0.19 5.71
C ALA A 175 -35.19 -1.16 6.85
N ARG A 176 -33.90 -1.50 6.95
CA ARG A 176 -33.29 -2.29 8.04
C ARG A 176 -31.83 -1.90 8.18
N THR A 177 -31.20 -2.20 9.30
CA THR A 177 -29.77 -1.98 9.48
C THR A 177 -28.98 -3.26 9.15
N SER A 178 -28.06 -3.18 8.19
CA SER A 178 -27.12 -4.24 7.85
C SER A 178 -25.85 -3.63 7.28
N THR A 179 -24.69 -4.03 7.81
CA THR A 179 -23.38 -3.62 7.32
C THR A 179 -22.72 -4.67 6.41
N GLN A 180 -23.43 -5.74 6.08
CA GLN A 180 -22.91 -6.83 5.25
C GLN A 180 -23.50 -6.83 3.83
N THR A 181 -24.73 -6.36 3.68
CA THR A 181 -25.43 -6.36 2.39
C THR A 181 -26.15 -5.03 2.17
N PRO A 182 -26.31 -4.58 0.91
CA PRO A 182 -27.10 -3.39 0.61
C PRO A 182 -28.54 -3.55 1.06
N VAL A 183 -29.12 -2.50 1.63
CA VAL A 183 -30.49 -2.49 2.10
C VAL A 183 -31.33 -1.48 1.33
N ARG A 184 -32.64 -1.71 1.21
CA ARG A 184 -33.54 -0.76 0.56
C ARG A 184 -33.62 0.54 1.35
N VAL A 185 -33.63 1.65 0.63
CA VAL A 185 -33.85 3.00 1.19
C VAL A 185 -35.35 3.17 1.42
N LYS A 186 -35.76 3.43 2.66
CA LYS A 186 -37.13 3.76 3.04
C LYS A 186 -37.42 5.25 2.85
N ASN A 187 -36.44 6.08 3.19
CA ASN A 187 -36.55 7.53 3.06
C ASN A 187 -35.14 8.14 2.86
N PHE A 188 -35.12 9.35 2.33
CA PHE A 188 -33.92 10.19 2.23
C PHE A 188 -34.29 11.60 2.70
N LEU A 189 -33.43 12.21 3.51
CA LEU A 189 -33.60 13.56 4.05
C LEU A 189 -32.39 14.40 3.62
N GLN A 190 -32.63 15.63 3.18
CA GLN A 190 -31.56 16.54 2.77
C GLN A 190 -31.46 17.68 3.78
N LYS A 191 -30.33 17.77 4.47
CA LYS A 191 -30.05 18.73 5.53
C LYS A 191 -31.22 18.87 6.53
N PRO A 192 -31.60 17.74 7.14
CA PRO A 192 -32.75 17.67 8.01
C PRO A 192 -32.49 18.49 9.29
N SER A 193 -33.52 19.14 9.83
CA SER A 193 -33.47 19.62 11.21
C SER A 193 -33.42 18.40 12.17
N ARG A 194 -33.05 18.65 13.42
CA ARG A 194 -33.06 17.61 14.46
C ARG A 194 -34.48 17.02 14.65
N ASP A 195 -35.52 17.86 14.54
CA ASP A 195 -36.90 17.40 14.62
C ASP A 195 -37.29 16.53 13.42
N ASP A 196 -36.74 16.80 12.23
CA ASP A 196 -36.97 15.95 11.06
C ASP A 196 -36.33 14.57 11.24
N LEU A 197 -35.09 14.52 11.81
CA LEU A 197 -34.44 13.26 12.13
C LEU A 197 -35.29 12.39 13.07
N TYR A 198 -35.87 12.98 14.11
CA TYR A 198 -36.75 12.28 15.04
C TYR A 198 -38.08 11.86 14.37
N ARG A 199 -38.75 12.75 13.66
CA ARG A 199 -40.02 12.46 12.96
C ARG A 199 -39.91 11.32 11.96
N HIS A 200 -38.78 11.18 11.31
CA HIS A 200 -38.56 10.16 10.29
C HIS A 200 -37.85 8.92 10.82
N HIS A 201 -37.63 8.79 12.13
CA HIS A 201 -36.88 7.68 12.77
C HIS A 201 -35.52 7.43 12.09
N ALA A 202 -34.80 8.54 11.79
CA ALA A 202 -33.54 8.53 11.10
C ALA A 202 -32.31 8.30 12.01
N LEU A 203 -32.51 8.26 13.33
CA LEU A 203 -31.46 8.08 14.32
C LEU A 203 -31.42 6.63 14.81
N ASP A 204 -30.22 6.09 14.98
CA ASP A 204 -29.98 4.81 15.62
C ASP A 204 -30.12 4.91 17.18
N TYR A 205 -29.94 3.79 17.88
CA TYR A 205 -29.99 3.74 19.33
C TYR A 205 -28.90 4.58 20.05
N GLN A 206 -27.83 4.94 19.31
CA GLN A 206 -26.74 5.82 19.79
C GLN A 206 -26.96 7.30 19.35
N GLN A 207 -28.14 7.65 18.87
CA GLN A 207 -28.47 8.98 18.36
C GLN A 207 -27.62 9.41 17.16
N ARG A 208 -27.19 8.47 16.30
CA ARG A 208 -26.46 8.72 15.07
C ARG A 208 -27.35 8.53 13.86
N ALA A 209 -27.09 9.29 12.81
CA ALA A 209 -27.77 9.20 11.51
C ALA A 209 -26.85 8.57 10.46
N TRP A 210 -27.44 7.96 9.43
CA TRP A 210 -26.71 7.39 8.28
C TRP A 210 -26.46 8.48 7.23
N ILE A 211 -25.27 9.09 7.31
CA ILE A 211 -24.85 10.22 6.47
C ILE A 211 -24.39 9.73 5.10
N ASP A 212 -24.86 10.41 4.05
CA ASP A 212 -24.45 10.17 2.67
C ASP A 212 -22.97 10.53 2.48
N THR A 213 -22.19 9.58 1.97
CA THR A 213 -20.78 9.79 1.60
C THR A 213 -20.59 10.52 0.28
N GLY A 214 -21.64 10.66 -0.52
CA GLY A 214 -21.57 11.15 -1.89
C GLY A 214 -21.08 10.10 -2.90
N ILE A 215 -20.92 8.83 -2.50
CA ILE A 215 -20.66 7.72 -3.42
C ILE A 215 -21.98 7.13 -3.89
N VAL A 216 -22.18 7.12 -5.22
CA VAL A 216 -23.36 6.52 -5.85
C VAL A 216 -22.93 5.50 -6.89
N HIS A 217 -23.36 4.26 -6.71
CA HIS A 217 -23.17 3.18 -7.68
C HIS A 217 -24.41 3.03 -8.54
N LEU A 218 -24.25 3.01 -9.85
CA LEU A 218 -25.29 2.74 -10.83
C LEU A 218 -25.03 1.37 -11.47
N ALA A 219 -25.96 0.45 -11.32
CA ALA A 219 -25.99 -0.78 -12.10
C ALA A 219 -26.43 -0.47 -13.54
N LEU A 220 -26.19 -1.38 -14.50
CA LEU A 220 -26.46 -1.12 -15.92
C LEU A 220 -27.91 -0.77 -16.24
N ASP A 221 -28.88 -1.35 -15.53
CA ASP A 221 -30.31 -1.02 -15.68
C ASP A 221 -30.62 0.43 -15.29
N ALA A 222 -29.95 0.94 -14.24
CA ALA A 222 -30.05 2.35 -13.85
C ALA A 222 -29.36 3.25 -14.87
N VAL A 223 -28.17 2.89 -15.37
CA VAL A 223 -27.50 3.62 -16.45
C VAL A 223 -28.38 3.69 -17.69
N TYR A 224 -28.98 2.56 -18.09
CA TYR A 224 -29.90 2.51 -19.24
C TYR A 224 -31.09 3.47 -19.05
N THR A 225 -31.72 3.42 -17.90
CA THR A 225 -32.85 4.32 -17.58
C THR A 225 -32.45 5.78 -17.63
N LEU A 226 -31.31 6.16 -17.03
CA LEU A 226 -30.81 7.54 -17.00
C LEU A 226 -30.44 8.07 -18.39
N VAL A 227 -29.82 7.27 -19.25
CA VAL A 227 -29.52 7.63 -20.64
C VAL A 227 -30.80 7.92 -21.43
N HIS A 228 -31.91 7.21 -21.13
CA HIS A 228 -33.21 7.38 -21.82
C HIS A 228 -34.15 8.40 -21.13
N CYS A 229 -33.67 9.17 -20.13
CA CYS A 229 -34.41 10.28 -19.51
C CYS A 229 -34.26 11.58 -20.33
N SER A 230 -34.65 11.56 -21.59
CA SER A 230 -34.47 12.68 -22.52
C SER A 230 -35.22 13.96 -22.12
N LYS A 231 -36.43 13.84 -21.53
CA LYS A 231 -37.21 15.01 -21.06
C LYS A 231 -36.53 15.69 -19.85
N LEU A 232 -35.92 14.89 -18.98
CA LEU A 232 -35.17 15.42 -17.85
C LEU A 232 -33.88 16.12 -18.30
N LEU A 233 -33.18 15.54 -19.29
CA LEU A 233 -31.99 16.16 -19.89
C LEU A 233 -32.36 17.48 -20.60
N SER A 234 -33.43 17.52 -21.44
CA SER A 234 -33.89 18.76 -22.07
C SER A 234 -34.29 19.83 -21.05
N ARG A 235 -34.93 19.44 -19.93
CA ARG A 235 -35.22 20.41 -18.84
C ARG A 235 -33.96 21.10 -18.32
N THR A 236 -32.90 20.34 -18.12
CA THR A 236 -31.64 20.89 -17.58
C THR A 236 -30.89 21.70 -18.61
N MET A 237 -30.89 21.28 -19.88
CA MET A 237 -30.17 21.94 -20.97
C MET A 237 -30.92 23.19 -21.50
N ASP A 238 -32.19 23.04 -21.87
CA ASP A 238 -32.93 24.08 -22.58
C ASP A 238 -33.52 25.11 -21.61
N LYS A 239 -33.94 24.70 -20.40
CA LYS A 239 -34.59 25.58 -19.42
C LYS A 239 -33.62 26.11 -18.37
N LYS A 240 -32.31 25.77 -18.47
CA LYS A 240 -31.24 26.21 -17.54
C LYS A 240 -31.62 25.97 -16.07
N LYS A 241 -32.31 24.84 -15.79
CA LYS A 241 -32.74 24.46 -14.45
C LYS A 241 -31.81 23.39 -13.90
N GLU A 242 -31.02 23.74 -12.89
CA GLU A 242 -30.12 22.79 -12.22
C GLU A 242 -30.89 21.56 -11.74
N LEU A 243 -30.24 20.38 -11.86
CA LEU A 243 -30.68 19.11 -11.26
C LEU A 243 -29.62 18.66 -10.24
N ASN A 244 -30.03 18.44 -9.01
CA ASN A 244 -29.15 18.00 -7.95
C ASN A 244 -29.18 16.47 -7.79
N LEU A 245 -28.03 15.81 -7.96
CA LEU A 245 -27.88 14.37 -7.79
C LEU A 245 -28.16 13.91 -6.35
N TYR A 246 -27.84 14.74 -5.38
CA TYR A 246 -27.90 14.43 -3.95
C TYR A 246 -29.18 14.93 -3.26
N GLU A 247 -30.14 15.39 -4.03
CA GLU A 247 -31.42 15.90 -3.51
C GLU A 247 -32.60 15.49 -4.40
N GLU A 248 -32.72 16.06 -5.61
CA GLU A 248 -33.87 15.82 -6.48
C GLU A 248 -33.94 14.36 -6.99
N VAL A 249 -32.78 13.76 -7.29
CA VAL A 249 -32.71 12.36 -7.79
C VAL A 249 -33.14 11.36 -6.71
N PRO A 250 -32.63 11.38 -5.46
CA PRO A 250 -33.12 10.55 -4.36
C PRO A 250 -34.65 10.69 -4.12
N PHE A 251 -35.18 11.91 -4.18
CA PHE A 251 -36.60 12.15 -4.01
C PHE A 251 -37.42 11.59 -5.18
N ALA A 252 -36.90 11.64 -6.41
CA ALA A 252 -37.53 11.02 -7.57
C ALA A 252 -37.56 9.49 -7.49
N LEU A 253 -36.45 8.87 -7.04
CA LEU A 253 -36.35 7.42 -6.80
C LEU A 253 -37.35 6.95 -5.74
N LEU A 254 -37.70 7.80 -4.78
CA LEU A 254 -38.68 7.52 -3.73
C LEU A 254 -40.10 7.97 -4.10
N GLY A 255 -40.33 8.46 -5.33
CA GLY A 255 -41.64 8.93 -5.78
C GLY A 255 -42.12 10.21 -5.09
N LYS A 256 -41.24 10.99 -4.46
CA LYS A 256 -41.55 12.16 -3.63
C LYS A 256 -41.54 13.51 -4.38
N THR A 257 -41.05 13.53 -5.60
CA THR A 257 -40.96 14.74 -6.41
C THR A 257 -41.49 14.53 -7.83
N LYS A 258 -42.11 15.56 -8.42
CA LYS A 258 -42.58 15.56 -9.80
C LYS A 258 -41.54 16.21 -10.71
N ILE A 259 -40.64 15.42 -11.23
CA ILE A 259 -39.69 15.86 -12.28
C ILE A 259 -40.00 15.15 -13.60
N PRO A 260 -39.64 15.70 -14.76
CA PRO A 260 -39.71 14.95 -16.03
C PRO A 260 -39.02 13.61 -15.92
N ASP A 261 -39.61 12.60 -16.55
CA ASP A 261 -39.18 11.20 -16.46
C ASP A 261 -39.13 10.60 -15.02
N GLY A 262 -39.67 11.29 -14.00
CA GLY A 262 -39.61 10.86 -12.60
C GLY A 262 -40.27 9.50 -12.36
N GLN A 263 -41.30 9.14 -13.14
CA GLN A 263 -41.89 7.81 -13.08
C GLN A 263 -40.90 6.70 -13.45
N LYS A 264 -40.06 6.92 -14.47
CA LYS A 264 -39.02 5.97 -14.86
C LYS A 264 -37.99 5.79 -13.74
N LEU A 265 -37.56 6.89 -13.09
CA LEU A 265 -36.64 6.86 -11.95
C LEU A 265 -37.25 6.13 -10.76
N GLY A 266 -38.52 6.39 -10.43
CA GLY A 266 -39.23 5.71 -9.33
C GLY A 266 -39.41 4.20 -9.49
N MET A 267 -39.22 3.67 -10.71
CA MET A 267 -39.22 2.21 -10.96
C MET A 267 -37.88 1.55 -10.63
N LEU A 268 -36.80 2.31 -10.49
CA LEU A 268 -35.48 1.78 -10.18
C LEU A 268 -35.38 1.39 -8.70
N PRO A 269 -34.83 0.21 -8.39
CA PRO A 269 -34.51 -0.15 -7.02
C PRO A 269 -33.51 0.83 -6.41
N TYR A 270 -33.80 1.35 -5.22
CA TYR A 270 -32.91 2.26 -4.50
C TYR A 270 -32.43 1.61 -3.22
N HIS A 271 -31.11 1.45 -3.11
CA HIS A 271 -30.41 0.79 -2.01
C HIS A 271 -29.37 1.71 -1.37
N VAL A 272 -28.96 1.37 -0.16
CA VAL A 272 -27.81 1.95 0.52
C VAL A 272 -26.97 0.84 1.14
N PHE A 273 -25.66 0.95 1.02
CA PHE A 273 -24.70 0.15 1.78
C PHE A 273 -24.26 0.94 3.01
N LEU A 274 -24.35 0.33 4.19
CA LEU A 274 -24.06 0.96 5.46
C LEU A 274 -22.64 0.58 5.92
N LEU A 275 -21.74 1.56 5.94
CA LEU A 275 -20.38 1.39 6.47
C LEU A 275 -20.42 1.35 8.01
N ALA A 276 -19.61 0.51 8.62
CA ALA A 276 -19.43 0.52 10.07
C ALA A 276 -18.72 1.80 10.55
N TYR A 277 -17.82 2.33 9.71
CA TYR A 277 -17.04 3.53 9.97
C TYR A 277 -16.62 4.21 8.67
N CYS A 278 -16.59 5.53 8.66
CA CYS A 278 -15.98 6.32 7.59
C CYS A 278 -15.41 7.63 8.17
N GLY A 279 -14.14 7.89 7.92
CA GLY A 279 -13.58 9.22 8.11
C GLY A 279 -14.02 10.11 6.95
N PHE A 280 -14.77 11.17 7.25
CA PHE A 280 -15.29 12.11 6.27
C PHE A 280 -14.60 13.47 6.42
N PHE A 281 -13.97 13.96 5.33
CA PHE A 281 -13.22 15.18 5.33
C PHE A 281 -13.60 16.04 4.12
N HIS A 282 -14.28 17.15 4.40
CA HIS A 282 -14.71 18.09 3.38
C HIS A 282 -13.69 19.22 3.16
N ILE A 283 -13.31 19.47 1.90
CA ILE A 283 -12.45 20.58 1.48
C ILE A 283 -13.36 21.74 1.01
N GLY A 284 -14.00 22.39 1.96
CA GLY A 284 -15.03 23.40 1.68
C GLY A 284 -14.49 24.83 1.59
N ARG A 285 -13.86 25.31 2.66
CA ARG A 285 -13.40 26.71 2.86
C ARG A 285 -11.93 26.72 3.30
N SER A 286 -11.24 27.86 3.15
CA SER A 286 -9.83 27.99 3.54
C SER A 286 -9.59 27.69 5.02
N ARG A 287 -10.40 28.23 5.93
CA ARG A 287 -10.29 27.98 7.38
C ARG A 287 -10.59 26.52 7.71
N GLU A 288 -11.66 25.97 7.14
CA GLU A 288 -12.05 24.58 7.34
C GLU A 288 -10.95 23.62 6.87
N PHE A 289 -10.36 23.87 5.71
CA PHE A 289 -9.26 23.08 5.17
C PHE A 289 -8.05 23.08 6.11
N LEU A 290 -7.62 24.28 6.56
CA LEU A 290 -6.52 24.39 7.51
C LEU A 290 -6.83 23.70 8.85
N TYR A 291 -8.03 23.89 9.39
CA TYR A 291 -8.49 23.27 10.63
C TYR A 291 -8.52 21.74 10.50
N ASN A 292 -9.12 21.23 9.42
CA ASN A 292 -9.29 19.82 9.19
C ASN A 292 -7.93 19.09 9.02
N LEU A 293 -6.94 19.70 8.38
CA LEU A 293 -5.59 19.14 8.32
C LEU A 293 -5.02 18.83 9.72
N HIS A 294 -5.32 19.66 10.71
CA HIS A 294 -4.83 19.51 12.08
C HIS A 294 -5.65 18.56 12.96
N THR A 295 -6.89 18.23 12.57
CA THR A 295 -7.79 17.36 13.35
C THR A 295 -7.89 15.94 12.80
N LEU A 296 -7.33 15.68 11.64
CA LEU A 296 -7.49 14.43 10.90
C LEU A 296 -6.55 13.31 11.32
N THR A 297 -6.59 12.90 12.54
CA THR A 297 -5.74 11.81 13.04
C THR A 297 -6.02 10.44 12.38
N PRO A 298 -7.26 9.97 12.17
CA PRO A 298 -7.50 8.67 11.50
C PRO A 298 -7.20 8.69 10.00
N ALA A 299 -7.62 9.75 9.29
CA ALA A 299 -7.36 9.85 7.85
C ALA A 299 -5.89 10.14 7.56
N SER A 300 -5.23 10.97 8.39
CA SER A 300 -3.79 11.21 8.24
C SER A 300 -2.96 9.93 8.44
N ALA A 301 -3.37 9.07 9.36
CA ALA A 301 -2.72 7.77 9.57
C ALA A 301 -2.97 6.82 8.38
N LEU A 302 -4.21 6.74 7.87
CA LEU A 302 -4.56 5.87 6.74
C LEU A 302 -3.88 6.31 5.44
N HIS A 303 -3.83 7.62 5.18
CA HIS A 303 -3.26 8.18 3.94
C HIS A 303 -1.81 8.64 4.10
N GLY A 304 -1.19 8.40 5.24
CA GLY A 304 0.20 8.74 5.49
C GLY A 304 0.49 10.23 5.47
N PHE A 305 -0.45 11.07 5.96
CA PHE A 305 -0.22 12.50 6.10
C PHE A 305 0.89 12.76 7.11
N GLN A 306 1.85 13.59 6.74
CA GLN A 306 2.98 13.89 7.58
C GLN A 306 3.32 15.37 7.54
N ASN A 307 3.63 15.93 8.70
CA ASN A 307 4.19 17.27 8.78
C ASN A 307 5.62 17.26 8.22
N GLY A 308 6.00 18.32 7.50
CA GLY A 308 7.34 18.46 6.93
C GLY A 308 7.65 17.54 5.73
N VAL A 309 6.67 16.78 5.22
CA VAL A 309 6.86 15.89 4.07
C VAL A 309 7.31 16.67 2.85
N ARG A 310 8.40 16.21 2.22
CA ARG A 310 9.04 16.86 1.07
C ARG A 310 9.35 18.34 1.29
N SER A 311 9.85 18.64 2.48
CA SER A 311 10.26 19.98 2.83
C SER A 311 11.70 20.00 3.30
N ASN A 312 12.45 21.01 2.92
CA ASN A 312 13.71 21.35 3.54
C ASN A 312 13.52 22.66 4.32
N ALA A 313 13.41 22.54 5.64
CA ALA A 313 13.36 23.70 6.53
C ALA A 313 14.66 23.72 7.34
N VAL A 314 15.52 24.68 7.04
CA VAL A 314 16.78 24.85 7.75
C VAL A 314 16.49 25.43 9.13
N ASP A 315 16.79 24.65 10.20
CA ASP A 315 16.75 25.09 11.59
C ASP A 315 15.42 25.71 12.09
N LEU A 316 14.30 25.31 11.53
CA LEU A 316 13.00 25.68 12.10
C LEU A 316 12.76 24.85 13.36
N PRO A 317 12.46 25.47 14.51
CA PRO A 317 12.03 24.73 15.70
C PRO A 317 10.79 23.92 15.37
N GLN A 318 10.61 22.75 16.02
CA GLN A 318 9.41 21.92 15.83
C GLN A 318 8.17 22.73 16.19
N ILE A 319 7.50 23.27 15.18
CA ILE A 319 6.30 24.06 15.33
C ILE A 319 5.12 23.09 15.41
N LYS A 320 4.50 22.99 16.58
CA LYS A 320 3.28 22.23 16.73
C LYS A 320 2.20 22.79 15.81
N LYS A 321 1.38 21.94 15.15
CA LYS A 321 0.31 22.32 14.22
C LYS A 321 0.80 23.12 13.00
N ALA A 322 1.93 22.78 12.42
CA ALA A 322 2.39 23.30 11.13
C ALA A 322 2.43 22.17 10.11
N TYR A 323 1.83 22.41 8.96
CA TYR A 323 1.99 21.58 7.79
C TYR A 323 2.86 22.31 6.77
N ILE A 324 4.09 21.83 6.61
CA ILE A 324 5.06 22.37 5.66
C ILE A 324 5.42 21.23 4.73
N TYR A 325 4.98 21.29 3.48
CA TYR A 325 5.26 20.21 2.53
C TYR A 325 5.50 20.73 1.12
N ASN A 326 6.25 19.95 0.33
CA ASN A 326 6.67 20.33 -1.01
C ASN A 326 7.36 21.69 -1.04
N SER A 327 8.14 22.04 -0.01
CA SER A 327 8.70 23.38 0.17
C SER A 327 10.19 23.38 0.51
N LEU A 328 10.89 24.42 0.07
CA LEU A 328 12.26 24.73 0.40
C LEU A 328 12.31 25.99 1.26
N ILE A 329 12.88 25.91 2.44
CA ILE A 329 13.03 27.07 3.34
C ILE A 329 14.51 27.21 3.68
N HIS A 330 15.18 28.13 3.02
CA HIS A 330 16.60 28.43 3.21
C HIS A 330 16.88 29.60 4.14
N THR A 331 15.84 30.39 4.47
CA THR A 331 16.01 31.53 5.37
C THR A 331 16.13 31.07 6.82
N ARG A 332 17.14 31.64 7.53
CA ARG A 332 17.27 31.49 8.99
C ARG A 332 16.40 32.46 9.77
N GLN A 333 15.83 33.46 9.10
CA GLN A 333 14.94 34.45 9.70
C GLN A 333 13.49 34.11 9.43
N ALA A 334 13.01 33.04 10.04
CA ALA A 334 11.61 32.62 9.95
C ALA A 334 10.94 32.66 11.32
N THR A 335 9.88 33.45 11.44
CA THR A 335 8.97 33.47 12.60
C THR A 335 7.63 32.96 12.14
N ILE A 336 7.29 31.73 12.47
CA ILE A 336 6.06 31.06 12.03
C ILE A 336 5.25 30.68 13.27
N LYS A 337 4.10 31.32 13.45
CA LYS A 337 3.13 30.97 14.49
C LYS A 337 2.09 30.02 13.92
N SER A 338 1.83 28.93 14.63
CA SER A 338 0.84 27.93 14.23
C SER A 338 -0.60 28.30 14.60
N PRO A 339 -1.64 27.76 13.94
CA PRO A 339 -1.57 26.82 12.81
C PRO A 339 -1.12 27.48 11.50
N VAL A 340 -0.43 26.70 10.64
CA VAL A 340 0.03 27.18 9.35
C VAL A 340 0.05 26.05 8.32
N LEU A 341 -0.20 26.40 7.06
CA LEU A 341 0.05 25.56 5.89
C LEU A 341 1.00 26.29 4.94
N LEU A 342 2.17 25.72 4.68
CA LEU A 342 3.11 26.12 3.62
C LEU A 342 3.15 25.02 2.57
N GLU A 343 2.79 25.31 1.35
CA GLU A 343 2.73 24.32 0.27
C GLU A 343 3.34 24.88 -1.02
N ASN A 344 4.26 24.15 -1.64
CA ASN A 344 5.00 24.55 -2.84
C ASN A 344 5.66 25.93 -2.71
N CYS A 345 6.37 26.15 -1.61
CA CYS A 345 7.05 27.42 -1.33
C CYS A 345 8.57 27.27 -1.39
N HIS A 346 9.25 28.19 -2.07
CA HIS A 346 10.69 28.36 -2.02
C HIS A 346 11.01 29.68 -1.36
N LEU A 347 11.45 29.64 -0.09
CA LEU A 347 11.60 30.82 0.78
C LEU A 347 13.08 31.09 1.07
N ASN A 348 13.65 32.09 0.39
CA ASN A 348 15.05 32.51 0.58
C ASN A 348 15.17 33.74 1.48
N HIS A 349 14.10 34.50 1.67
CA HIS A 349 14.08 35.78 2.38
C HIS A 349 13.31 35.68 3.72
N PRO A 350 13.45 36.66 4.62
CA PRO A 350 12.78 36.65 5.92
C PRO A 350 11.28 36.43 5.83
N VAL A 351 10.74 35.54 6.68
CA VAL A 351 9.34 35.17 6.71
C VAL A 351 8.76 35.34 8.11
N ALA A 352 7.68 36.10 8.23
CA ALA A 352 6.93 36.27 9.47
C ALA A 352 5.45 35.95 9.22
N LEU A 353 4.96 34.86 9.79
CA LEU A 353 3.57 34.43 9.74
C LEU A 353 2.97 34.48 11.15
N ALA A 354 1.88 35.25 11.28
CA ALA A 354 1.28 35.54 12.60
C ALA A 354 0.33 34.44 13.12
N GLY A 355 0.06 33.39 12.34
CA GLY A 355 -0.78 32.25 12.71
C GLY A 355 -2.06 32.14 11.86
N ASN A 356 -2.62 30.94 11.78
CA ASN A 356 -3.73 30.63 10.89
C ASN A 356 -3.47 31.08 9.44
N ASN A 357 -2.29 30.75 8.90
CA ASN A 357 -1.91 31.18 7.55
C ASN A 357 -1.89 30.01 6.57
N LEU A 358 -2.31 30.31 5.33
CA LEU A 358 -2.24 29.39 4.19
C LEU A 358 -1.41 30.06 3.09
N VAL A 359 -0.18 29.56 2.85
CA VAL A 359 0.76 30.13 1.89
C VAL A 359 1.13 29.11 0.84
N THR A 360 0.94 29.46 -0.44
CA THR A 360 1.17 28.49 -1.54
C THR A 360 1.90 29.10 -2.74
N ASN A 361 2.69 28.25 -3.42
CA ASN A 361 3.36 28.54 -4.71
C ASN A 361 4.33 29.72 -4.69
N ILE A 362 4.96 30.04 -3.58
CA ILE A 362 5.92 31.15 -3.49
C ILE A 362 7.24 30.77 -4.17
N GLN A 363 7.77 31.64 -5.02
CA GLN A 363 9.03 31.45 -5.73
C GLN A 363 10.23 32.04 -4.99
N ALA A 364 11.43 31.55 -5.33
CA ALA A 364 12.70 31.93 -4.69
C ALA A 364 13.01 33.42 -4.75
N GLU A 365 12.55 34.11 -5.80
CA GLU A 365 12.78 35.50 -6.09
C GLU A 365 11.91 36.44 -5.24
N VAL A 366 10.88 35.90 -4.57
CA VAL A 366 9.99 36.68 -3.70
C VAL A 366 10.78 37.16 -2.47
N GLY A 367 10.75 38.46 -2.24
CA GLY A 367 11.41 39.08 -1.07
C GLY A 367 10.75 38.72 0.25
N ALA A 368 11.06 39.48 1.30
CA ALA A 368 10.55 39.23 2.65
C ALA A 368 9.01 39.21 2.70
N ILE A 369 8.45 38.18 3.39
CA ILE A 369 7.02 38.02 3.59
C ILE A 369 6.67 38.30 5.05
N ARG A 370 5.74 39.24 5.25
CA ARG A 370 5.09 39.45 6.56
C ARG A 370 3.59 39.34 6.38
N LEU A 371 2.98 38.30 6.96
CA LEU A 371 1.55 38.04 6.82
C LEU A 371 0.87 38.05 8.19
N ALA A 372 -0.19 38.83 8.30
CA ALA A 372 -1.01 38.92 9.52
C ALA A 372 -1.73 37.57 9.76
N SER A 373 -2.29 37.40 10.97
CA SER A 373 -3.08 36.20 11.28
C SER A 373 -4.32 36.09 10.40
N ASP A 374 -4.74 34.82 10.19
CA ASP A 374 -5.98 34.48 9.50
C ASP A 374 -6.03 34.92 8.01
N LEU A 375 -4.87 35.05 7.39
CA LEU A 375 -4.74 35.40 5.97
C LEU A 375 -4.08 34.26 5.15
N GLY A 376 -4.54 34.20 3.87
CA GLY A 376 -3.90 33.37 2.84
C GLY A 376 -3.07 34.21 1.88
N LEU A 377 -1.99 33.62 1.34
CA LEU A 377 -1.14 34.17 0.29
C LEU A 377 -0.86 33.10 -0.77
N THR A 378 -1.18 33.41 -2.03
CA THR A 378 -0.97 32.52 -3.16
C THR A 378 -0.37 33.28 -4.33
N LEU A 379 0.73 32.77 -4.91
CA LEU A 379 1.32 33.33 -6.13
C LEU A 379 0.93 32.47 -7.34
N LEU A 380 0.51 33.08 -8.43
CA LEU A 380 0.05 32.41 -9.64
C LEU A 380 0.73 32.96 -10.89
N PRO A 381 1.29 32.07 -11.75
CA PRO A 381 1.69 32.46 -13.09
C PRO A 381 0.46 32.62 -13.98
N LEU A 382 0.47 33.66 -14.79
CA LEU A 382 -0.55 33.94 -15.79
C LEU A 382 0.01 33.73 -17.19
N GLN A 383 -0.86 33.63 -18.19
CA GLN A 383 -0.45 33.63 -19.58
C GLN A 383 0.40 34.89 -19.93
N GLN A 384 1.22 34.79 -20.97
CA GLN A 384 2.13 35.86 -21.42
C GLN A 384 3.19 36.28 -20.38
N ASP A 385 3.74 35.30 -19.63
CA ASP A 385 4.78 35.50 -18.62
C ASP A 385 4.43 36.58 -17.57
N GLN A 386 3.17 36.68 -17.24
CA GLN A 386 2.66 37.56 -16.19
C GLN A 386 2.46 36.81 -14.88
N TRP A 387 2.39 37.57 -13.81
CA TRP A 387 2.21 37.08 -12.45
C TRP A 387 1.16 37.88 -11.69
N THR A 388 0.49 37.20 -10.77
CA THR A 388 -0.35 37.82 -9.77
C THR A 388 -0.20 37.12 -8.42
N ALA A 389 -0.43 37.84 -7.34
CA ALA A 389 -0.54 37.29 -6.01
C ALA A 389 -1.87 37.59 -5.39
N LEU A 390 -2.47 36.59 -4.73
CA LEU A 390 -3.71 36.70 -3.98
C LEU A 390 -3.36 36.80 -2.49
N VAL A 391 -3.84 37.88 -1.84
CA VAL A 391 -3.92 37.95 -0.37
C VAL A 391 -5.39 38.07 0.00
N TYR A 392 -5.85 37.22 0.90
CA TYR A 392 -7.28 37.12 1.25
C TYR A 392 -7.44 36.64 2.70
N GLY A 393 -8.56 36.93 3.33
CA GLY A 393 -8.94 36.39 4.63
C GLY A 393 -9.37 34.91 4.52
N LEU A 394 -9.09 34.09 5.52
CA LEU A 394 -9.50 32.68 5.51
C LEU A 394 -11.02 32.50 5.56
N ASP A 395 -11.73 33.51 6.02
CA ASP A 395 -13.21 33.54 6.08
C ASP A 395 -13.84 34.38 4.96
N ASP A 396 -13.04 34.90 4.03
CA ASP A 396 -13.56 35.69 2.94
C ASP A 396 -14.51 34.91 2.05
N HIS A 397 -15.65 35.52 1.70
CA HIS A 397 -16.69 34.83 0.97
C HIS A 397 -16.91 35.44 -0.41
N PHE A 398 -16.14 35.00 -1.40
CA PHE A 398 -16.18 35.51 -2.78
C PHE A 398 -17.51 35.30 -3.53
N LYS A 399 -18.48 34.62 -2.93
CA LYS A 399 -19.81 34.37 -3.52
C LYS A 399 -20.85 35.41 -3.12
N THR A 400 -20.62 36.16 -2.05
CA THR A 400 -21.59 37.04 -1.45
C THR A 400 -21.51 38.44 -2.09
N HIS A 401 -22.65 39.10 -2.28
CA HIS A 401 -22.71 40.47 -2.80
C HIS A 401 -22.11 41.45 -1.78
N ALA A 402 -21.41 42.50 -2.25
CA ALA A 402 -20.71 43.49 -1.39
C ALA A 402 -21.63 44.17 -0.38
N ALA A 403 -22.88 44.39 -0.75
CA ALA A 403 -23.89 45.03 0.12
C ALA A 403 -24.42 44.12 1.23
N ALA A 404 -24.11 42.82 1.23
CA ALA A 404 -24.55 41.93 2.30
C ALA A 404 -23.73 42.18 3.58
N GLN A 405 -24.41 42.24 4.73
CA GLN A 405 -23.78 42.55 6.03
C GLN A 405 -22.69 41.58 6.44
N ASP A 406 -22.77 40.32 5.97
CA ASP A 406 -21.83 39.22 6.22
C ASP A 406 -20.72 39.10 5.17
N ASN A 407 -20.61 40.03 4.21
CA ASN A 407 -19.57 40.01 3.20
C ASN A 407 -18.23 40.48 3.77
N LEU A 408 -17.32 39.56 3.97
CA LEU A 408 -16.00 39.80 4.53
C LEU A 408 -14.93 39.84 3.43
N PHE A 409 -14.03 40.81 3.53
CA PHE A 409 -12.73 40.80 2.85
C PHE A 409 -11.63 41.12 3.84
N MET A 410 -10.54 40.31 3.82
CA MET A 410 -9.50 40.34 4.86
C MET A 410 -10.09 40.15 6.28
N ASN A 411 -11.07 39.24 6.40
CA ASN A 411 -11.81 38.92 7.64
C ASN A 411 -12.52 40.11 8.30
N GLN A 412 -12.79 41.18 7.57
CA GLN A 412 -13.56 42.34 8.05
C GLN A 412 -14.61 42.75 7.01
N PRO A 413 -15.69 43.47 7.40
CA PRO A 413 -16.68 43.90 6.44
C PRO A 413 -16.06 44.72 5.32
N ILE A 414 -16.42 44.42 4.06
CA ILE A 414 -15.81 45.08 2.88
C ILE A 414 -16.00 46.61 2.90
N ALA A 415 -17.11 47.09 3.39
CA ALA A 415 -17.37 48.56 3.51
C ALA A 415 -16.33 49.21 4.46
N LEU A 416 -16.02 48.59 5.58
CA LEU A 416 -15.01 49.06 6.53
C LEU A 416 -13.62 49.01 5.91
N TRP A 417 -13.31 47.92 5.17
CA TRP A 417 -12.04 47.76 4.46
C TRP A 417 -11.83 48.87 3.41
N LEU A 418 -12.86 49.20 2.62
CA LEU A 418 -12.84 50.32 1.65
C LEU A 418 -12.61 51.65 2.33
N GLN A 419 -13.38 51.96 3.41
CA GLN A 419 -13.27 53.19 4.18
C GLN A 419 -11.84 53.40 4.72
N GLN A 420 -11.28 52.38 5.35
CA GLN A 420 -9.90 52.42 5.92
C GLN A 420 -8.82 52.70 4.87
N ARG A 421 -9.06 52.35 3.61
CA ARG A 421 -8.11 52.53 2.48
C ARG A 421 -8.46 53.71 1.57
N GLN A 422 -9.48 54.47 1.93
CA GLN A 422 -9.95 55.61 1.15
C GLN A 422 -10.31 55.23 -0.30
N LEU A 423 -10.91 54.02 -0.49
CA LEU A 423 -11.39 53.53 -1.78
C LEU A 423 -12.91 53.70 -1.89
N LYS A 424 -13.38 53.87 -3.15
CA LYS A 424 -14.79 53.81 -3.49
C LYS A 424 -15.12 52.48 -4.16
N GLU A 425 -16.36 52.07 -4.11
CA GLU A 425 -16.80 50.82 -4.78
C GLU A 425 -16.42 50.78 -6.26
N ARG A 426 -16.53 51.91 -6.99
CA ARG A 426 -16.12 52.04 -8.39
C ARG A 426 -14.64 51.76 -8.66
N ASP A 427 -13.80 51.81 -7.64
CA ASP A 427 -12.37 51.50 -7.76
C ASP A 427 -12.12 49.99 -7.83
N LEU A 428 -13.09 49.21 -7.40
CA LEU A 428 -13.06 47.74 -7.44
C LEU A 428 -14.04 47.14 -8.46
N TRP A 429 -15.20 47.76 -8.63
CA TRP A 429 -16.23 47.29 -9.56
C TRP A 429 -16.45 48.34 -10.66
N PRO A 430 -15.98 48.05 -11.90
CA PRO A 430 -16.33 48.88 -13.05
C PRO A 430 -17.84 48.94 -13.30
N ALA A 431 -18.31 49.96 -14.00
CA ALA A 431 -19.73 50.12 -14.32
C ALA A 431 -20.28 48.84 -15.03
N GLY A 432 -21.39 48.31 -14.49
CA GLY A 432 -22.02 47.09 -14.99
C GLY A 432 -21.48 45.77 -14.43
N ALA A 433 -20.45 45.80 -13.55
CA ALA A 433 -20.00 44.59 -12.86
C ALA A 433 -20.94 44.16 -11.72
N THR A 434 -21.08 42.87 -11.50
CA THR A 434 -21.76 42.35 -10.30
C THR A 434 -20.98 42.76 -9.05
N GLY A 435 -21.64 43.30 -8.05
CA GLY A 435 -21.01 43.84 -6.83
C GLY A 435 -20.55 42.76 -5.84
N ASP A 436 -20.08 41.63 -6.28
CA ASP A 436 -19.54 40.58 -5.46
C ASP A 436 -18.00 40.55 -5.45
N LEU A 437 -17.39 39.95 -4.46
CA LEU A 437 -15.92 39.88 -4.37
C LEU A 437 -15.29 39.07 -5.50
N TRP A 438 -16.02 38.15 -6.11
CA TRP A 438 -15.53 37.32 -7.21
C TRP A 438 -15.17 38.17 -8.44
N HIS A 439 -15.87 39.25 -8.67
CA HIS A 439 -15.66 40.19 -9.78
C HIS A 439 -14.92 41.49 -9.37
N ALA A 440 -14.55 41.62 -8.10
CA ALA A 440 -13.80 42.80 -7.63
C ALA A 440 -12.38 42.84 -8.17
N GLN A 441 -11.96 43.94 -8.76
CA GLN A 441 -10.62 44.14 -9.37
C GLN A 441 -9.58 44.38 -8.27
N LEU A 442 -9.18 43.32 -7.57
CA LEU A 442 -8.35 43.40 -6.37
C LEU A 442 -6.87 43.08 -6.62
N PHE A 443 -6.56 42.26 -7.62
CA PHE A 443 -5.24 41.59 -7.73
C PHE A 443 -4.42 42.16 -8.86
N PRO A 444 -3.29 42.88 -8.55
CA PRO A 444 -2.40 43.46 -9.56
C PRO A 444 -1.74 42.36 -10.44
N VAL A 445 -1.65 42.65 -11.72
CA VAL A 445 -0.90 41.86 -12.68
C VAL A 445 0.49 42.47 -12.90
N CYS A 446 1.54 41.72 -12.80
CA CYS A 446 2.93 42.14 -12.89
C CYS A 446 3.73 41.20 -13.78
N THR A 447 4.86 41.68 -14.32
CA THR A 447 5.83 40.87 -15.02
C THR A 447 6.86 40.22 -14.06
N ASP A 448 6.92 40.72 -12.81
CA ASP A 448 7.82 40.24 -11.76
C ASP A 448 7.02 39.64 -10.59
N PRO A 449 7.29 38.39 -10.18
CA PRO A 449 6.61 37.71 -9.08
C PRO A 449 6.82 38.39 -7.72
N ALA A 450 8.01 38.94 -7.47
CA ALA A 450 8.30 39.66 -6.22
C ALA A 450 7.47 40.94 -6.10
N LYS A 451 7.32 41.67 -7.19
CA LYS A 451 6.47 42.86 -7.26
C LYS A 451 4.98 42.49 -7.07
N ALA A 452 4.52 41.40 -7.66
CA ALA A 452 3.14 40.95 -7.49
C ALA A 452 2.83 40.66 -6.01
N VAL A 453 3.72 39.92 -5.31
CA VAL A 453 3.56 39.62 -3.87
C VAL A 453 3.63 40.90 -3.03
N LYS A 454 4.59 41.80 -3.29
CA LYS A 454 4.73 43.05 -2.57
C LYS A 454 3.45 43.90 -2.66
N LEU A 455 2.87 44.04 -3.84
CA LEU A 455 1.63 44.81 -4.05
C LEU A 455 0.43 44.10 -3.39
N ALA A 456 0.34 42.78 -3.45
CA ALA A 456 -0.71 42.02 -2.80
C ALA A 456 -0.63 42.15 -1.26
N LEU A 457 0.54 42.06 -0.67
CA LEU A 457 0.75 42.23 0.77
C LEU A 457 0.36 43.61 1.27
N SER A 458 0.36 44.63 0.41
CA SER A 458 -0.10 45.98 0.80
C SER A 458 -1.60 46.02 1.15
N LEU A 459 -2.41 45.08 0.67
CA LEU A 459 -3.86 45.01 0.95
C LEU A 459 -4.18 44.79 2.44
N GLN A 460 -3.27 44.17 3.20
CA GLN A 460 -3.45 43.97 4.65
C GLN A 460 -3.06 45.19 5.49
N LEU A 461 -2.31 46.15 4.93
CA LEU A 461 -1.84 47.32 5.67
C LEU A 461 -2.97 48.30 5.89
N GLN A 462 -2.94 49.01 7.01
CA GLN A 462 -3.88 50.11 7.26
C GLN A 462 -3.49 51.39 6.49
N GLY A 463 -4.45 52.25 6.20
CA GLY A 463 -4.25 53.49 5.50
C GLY A 463 -4.31 53.34 3.97
N ARG A 464 -3.95 54.42 3.25
CA ARG A 464 -4.07 54.51 1.79
C ARG A 464 -3.14 53.51 1.11
N LEU A 465 -3.66 52.80 0.10
CA LEU A 465 -2.89 51.87 -0.70
C LEU A 465 -1.78 52.56 -1.52
N PRO A 466 -0.66 51.86 -1.81
CA PRO A 466 0.44 52.43 -2.60
C PRO A 466 -0.05 52.90 -3.97
N ARG A 467 0.53 54.02 -4.47
CA ARG A 467 0.21 54.54 -5.82
C ARG A 467 0.40 53.47 -6.91
N GLN A 468 1.41 52.64 -6.73
CA GLN A 468 1.68 51.50 -7.64
C GLN A 468 0.53 50.50 -7.71
N TRP A 469 -0.16 50.22 -6.60
CA TRP A 469 -1.36 49.37 -6.59
C TRP A 469 -2.52 50.05 -7.30
N LEU A 470 -2.72 51.33 -7.04
CA LEU A 470 -3.82 52.13 -7.64
C LEU A 470 -3.69 52.24 -9.17
N SER A 471 -2.46 52.37 -9.68
CA SER A 471 -2.16 52.51 -11.12
C SER A 471 -1.92 51.18 -11.84
N ALA A 472 -1.81 50.05 -11.12
CA ALA A 472 -1.60 48.75 -11.73
C ALA A 472 -2.84 48.27 -12.49
N GLN A 473 -2.60 47.51 -13.56
CA GLN A 473 -3.66 46.69 -14.14
C GLN A 473 -4.03 45.62 -13.08
N ARG A 474 -5.30 45.58 -12.73
CA ARG A 474 -5.81 44.62 -11.75
C ARG A 474 -6.84 43.72 -12.40
N ARG A 475 -6.95 42.50 -11.88
CA ARG A 475 -7.95 41.52 -12.27
C ARG A 475 -8.74 41.05 -11.06
N SER A 476 -9.95 40.62 -11.32
CA SER A 476 -10.79 39.94 -10.34
C SER A 476 -10.34 38.45 -10.19
N LEU A 477 -10.78 37.79 -9.16
CA LEU A 477 -10.52 36.33 -9.03
C LEU A 477 -11.17 35.53 -10.17
N HIS A 478 -12.34 36.02 -10.65
CA HIS A 478 -12.98 35.47 -11.85
C HIS A 478 -12.07 35.52 -13.08
N ASP A 479 -11.47 36.66 -13.39
CA ASP A 479 -10.59 36.86 -14.54
C ASP A 479 -9.30 36.06 -14.39
N LEU A 480 -8.77 35.96 -13.16
CA LEU A 480 -7.54 35.25 -12.85
C LEU A 480 -7.70 33.75 -13.08
N VAL A 481 -8.78 33.15 -12.60
CA VAL A 481 -9.04 31.71 -12.82
C VAL A 481 -9.02 31.34 -14.30
N GLN A 482 -9.47 32.28 -15.17
CA GLN A 482 -9.49 32.12 -16.62
C GLN A 482 -8.12 32.33 -17.30
N SER A 483 -7.17 32.98 -16.64
CA SER A 483 -5.90 33.43 -17.23
C SER A 483 -4.66 32.76 -16.65
N VAL A 484 -4.80 31.80 -15.71
CA VAL A 484 -3.66 31.07 -15.16
C VAL A 484 -2.98 30.19 -16.22
N ASP A 485 -1.65 30.23 -16.26
CA ASP A 485 -0.86 29.28 -17.03
C ASP A 485 -0.67 27.97 -16.21
N HIS A 486 -1.56 27.00 -16.42
CA HIS A 486 -1.54 25.72 -15.73
C HIS A 486 -0.27 24.90 -16.01
N LYS A 487 0.35 25.05 -17.17
CA LYS A 487 1.60 24.33 -17.50
C LYS A 487 2.79 24.93 -16.75
N ALA A 488 2.88 26.25 -16.69
CA ALA A 488 3.91 26.95 -15.94
C ALA A 488 3.77 26.66 -14.43
N LEU A 489 2.55 26.71 -13.90
CA LEU A 489 2.27 26.39 -12.49
C LEU A 489 2.71 24.97 -12.13
N LEU A 490 2.35 23.97 -12.95
CA LEU A 490 2.78 22.58 -12.72
C LEU A 490 4.29 22.41 -12.77
N ARG A 491 4.97 23.03 -13.76
CA ARG A 491 6.45 22.95 -13.85
C ARG A 491 7.13 23.52 -12.61
N GLN A 492 6.65 24.67 -12.12
CA GLN A 492 7.21 25.29 -10.90
C GLN A 492 6.99 24.43 -9.67
N GLN A 493 5.77 23.93 -9.48
CA GLN A 493 5.46 23.00 -8.38
C GLN A 493 6.35 21.77 -8.44
N GLU A 494 6.54 21.20 -9.62
CA GLU A 494 7.40 20.03 -9.82
C GLU A 494 8.88 20.30 -9.47
N GLU A 495 9.40 21.44 -9.86
CA GLU A 495 10.81 21.82 -9.55
C GLU A 495 11.03 21.99 -8.05
N ILE A 496 10.13 22.67 -7.35
CA ILE A 496 10.21 22.83 -5.89
C ILE A 496 10.11 21.46 -5.21
N VAL A 497 9.17 20.62 -5.62
CA VAL A 497 9.00 19.27 -5.08
C VAL A 497 10.26 18.44 -5.27
N LYS A 498 10.85 18.43 -6.47
CA LYS A 498 12.09 17.69 -6.75
C LYS A 498 13.24 18.15 -5.85
N ALA A 499 13.46 19.46 -5.78
CA ALA A 499 14.55 20.01 -4.98
C ALA A 499 14.35 19.75 -3.47
N ALA A 500 13.13 19.96 -2.95
CA ALA A 500 12.80 19.69 -1.55
C ALA A 500 13.02 18.21 -1.20
N THR A 501 12.57 17.31 -2.08
CA THR A 501 12.66 15.85 -1.82
C THR A 501 14.10 15.35 -1.83
N LEU A 502 14.94 15.83 -2.75
CA LEU A 502 16.37 15.44 -2.77
C LEU A 502 17.11 15.84 -1.50
N HIS A 503 16.80 17.01 -0.96
CA HIS A 503 17.36 17.48 0.31
C HIS A 503 16.89 16.64 1.49
N GLN A 504 15.60 16.31 1.51
CA GLN A 504 14.96 15.57 2.58
C GLN A 504 15.37 14.09 2.62
N LEU A 505 15.57 13.46 1.44
CA LEU A 505 16.05 12.08 1.35
C LEU A 505 17.31 11.81 2.17
N GLN A 506 18.19 12.77 2.31
CA GLN A 506 19.41 12.61 3.09
C GLN A 506 19.16 12.49 4.60
N GLY A 507 18.08 13.07 5.10
CA GLY A 507 17.69 13.00 6.52
C GLY A 507 16.60 11.95 6.82
N GLU A 508 15.76 11.61 5.85
CA GLU A 508 14.58 10.74 6.08
C GLU A 508 14.76 9.32 5.53
N LEU A 509 15.67 9.06 4.60
CA LEU A 509 15.94 7.70 4.15
C LEU A 509 16.77 6.98 5.20
N VAL A 510 16.12 6.59 6.27
CA VAL A 510 16.63 5.84 7.42
C VAL A 510 16.14 4.38 7.35
N PRO A 511 16.67 3.46 8.17
CA PRO A 511 16.28 2.04 8.14
C PRO A 511 14.78 1.81 8.14
N ASP A 512 14.04 2.50 9.01
CA ASP A 512 12.59 2.35 9.16
C ASP A 512 11.75 3.18 8.19
N SER A 513 12.40 3.90 7.26
CA SER A 513 11.68 4.73 6.29
C SER A 513 10.83 3.87 5.37
N SER A 514 9.64 4.36 5.00
CA SER A 514 8.72 3.68 4.09
C SER A 514 8.90 4.08 2.61
N TRP A 515 9.98 4.78 2.25
CA TRP A 515 10.25 5.15 0.86
C TRP A 515 10.32 3.93 -0.06
N THR A 516 9.50 3.90 -1.10
CA THR A 516 9.51 2.88 -2.15
C THR A 516 10.39 3.29 -3.33
N SER A 517 10.83 2.33 -4.13
CA SER A 517 11.53 2.62 -5.38
C SER A 517 10.65 3.41 -6.36
N GLN A 518 9.33 3.20 -6.35
CA GLN A 518 8.39 3.93 -7.18
C GLN A 518 8.30 5.41 -6.79
N GLU A 519 8.24 5.70 -5.49
CA GLU A 519 8.27 7.08 -4.99
C GLU A 519 9.58 7.77 -5.36
N LEU A 520 10.71 7.10 -5.20
CA LEU A 520 12.02 7.59 -5.62
C LEU A 520 12.09 7.83 -7.13
N LEU A 521 11.53 6.93 -7.93
CA LEU A 521 11.45 7.09 -9.39
C LEU A 521 10.53 8.26 -9.78
N GLY A 522 9.48 8.53 -9.02
CA GLY A 522 8.63 9.71 -9.19
C GLY A 522 9.41 11.04 -9.08
N LEU A 523 10.56 11.05 -8.38
CA LEU A 523 11.46 12.20 -8.31
C LEU A 523 12.36 12.33 -9.54
N CYS A 524 12.46 11.29 -10.37
CA CYS A 524 13.42 11.18 -11.46
C CYS A 524 12.82 11.45 -12.85
N THR A 525 11.82 12.31 -12.93
CA THR A 525 11.17 12.64 -14.21
C THR A 525 12.11 13.36 -15.18
N HIS A 526 13.11 14.07 -14.65
CA HIS A 526 14.16 14.71 -15.43
C HIS A 526 15.50 13.95 -15.34
N PRO A 527 16.31 13.82 -16.41
CA PRO A 527 17.59 13.10 -16.37
C PRO A 527 18.57 13.62 -15.31
N THR A 528 18.62 14.93 -15.08
CA THR A 528 19.49 15.56 -14.08
C THR A 528 19.11 15.18 -12.65
N SER A 529 17.80 15.11 -12.36
CA SER A 529 17.31 14.67 -11.04
C SER A 529 17.65 13.20 -10.78
N ARG A 530 17.65 12.37 -11.81
CA ARG A 530 18.04 10.96 -11.70
C ARG A 530 19.52 10.81 -11.34
N SER A 531 20.41 11.47 -12.07
CA SER A 531 21.86 11.43 -11.79
C SER A 531 22.17 11.88 -10.36
N LEU A 532 21.50 12.92 -9.88
CA LEU A 532 21.67 13.41 -8.51
C LEU A 532 21.15 12.41 -7.47
N LEU A 533 20.02 11.79 -7.70
CA LEU A 533 19.47 10.73 -6.83
C LEU A 533 20.40 9.51 -6.79
N GLU A 534 20.86 9.04 -7.95
CA GLU A 534 21.82 7.93 -8.05
C GLU A 534 23.13 8.23 -7.28
N ALA A 535 23.68 9.43 -7.44
CA ALA A 535 24.88 9.86 -6.73
C ALA A 535 24.64 9.94 -5.21
N THR A 536 23.49 10.45 -4.79
CA THR A 536 23.12 10.54 -3.38
C THR A 536 23.00 9.16 -2.75
N LEU A 537 22.25 8.25 -3.37
CA LEU A 537 22.09 6.87 -2.88
C LEU A 537 23.42 6.10 -2.90
N ALA A 538 24.29 6.34 -3.90
CA ALA A 538 25.62 5.73 -3.95
C ALA A 538 26.52 6.20 -2.79
N ARG A 539 26.47 7.48 -2.44
CA ARG A 539 27.17 8.02 -1.28
C ARG A 539 26.65 7.42 0.03
N MET A 540 25.32 7.42 0.23
CA MET A 540 24.68 6.81 1.39
C MET A 540 25.05 5.33 1.54
N THR A 541 25.05 4.56 0.44
CA THR A 541 25.43 3.15 0.44
C THR A 541 26.84 2.91 0.93
N ARG A 542 27.81 3.78 0.53
CA ARG A 542 29.21 3.68 0.96
C ARG A 542 29.42 4.03 2.43
N GLN A 543 28.64 4.99 2.95
CA GLN A 543 28.74 5.48 4.33
C GLN A 543 27.96 4.62 5.33
N GLN A 544 27.08 3.75 4.84
CA GLN A 544 26.21 2.97 5.71
C GLN A 544 26.93 1.77 6.32
N GLU A 545 26.95 1.68 7.64
CA GLU A 545 27.54 0.58 8.40
C GLU A 545 26.53 -0.55 8.63
N ASP A 546 25.26 -0.24 8.86
CA ASP A 546 24.19 -1.21 9.03
C ASP A 546 23.98 -2.06 7.75
N PRO A 547 24.23 -3.38 7.80
CA PRO A 547 24.12 -4.25 6.64
C PRO A 547 22.71 -4.34 6.06
N LEU A 548 21.65 -4.31 6.89
CA LEU A 548 20.26 -4.42 6.40
C LEU A 548 19.87 -3.17 5.63
N PHE A 549 20.16 -2.01 6.19
CA PHE A 549 19.88 -0.76 5.49
C PHE A 549 20.78 -0.59 4.25
N ARG A 550 22.04 -0.99 4.31
CA ARG A 550 22.93 -1.01 3.14
C ARG A 550 22.41 -1.93 2.04
N SER A 551 21.87 -3.09 2.39
CA SER A 551 21.19 -4.00 1.45
C SER A 551 20.01 -3.30 0.76
N ARG A 552 19.18 -2.61 1.53
CA ARG A 552 18.05 -1.85 1.00
C ARG A 552 18.50 -0.73 0.04
N LEU A 553 19.55 -0.02 0.38
CA LEU A 553 20.14 1.02 -0.50
C LEU A 553 20.65 0.43 -1.82
N TYR A 554 21.32 -0.74 -1.79
CA TYR A 554 21.69 -1.47 -3.02
C TYR A 554 20.48 -1.82 -3.86
N PHE A 555 19.42 -2.33 -3.22
CA PHE A 555 18.18 -2.67 -3.89
C PHE A 555 17.51 -1.45 -4.56
N LEU A 556 17.35 -0.35 -3.83
CA LEU A 556 16.76 0.89 -4.37
C LEU A 556 17.56 1.43 -5.56
N ARG A 557 18.91 1.42 -5.47
CA ARG A 557 19.79 1.80 -6.59
C ARG A 557 19.59 0.90 -7.80
N SER A 558 19.51 -0.41 -7.59
CA SER A 558 19.22 -1.37 -8.67
C SER A 558 17.92 -1.02 -9.39
N ARG A 559 16.84 -0.73 -8.66
CA ARG A 559 15.54 -0.40 -9.22
C ARG A 559 15.56 0.90 -10.02
N ILE A 560 16.23 1.93 -9.52
CA ILE A 560 16.35 3.22 -10.22
C ILE A 560 17.12 3.06 -11.53
N ILE A 561 18.24 2.31 -11.51
CA ILE A 561 19.04 2.02 -12.71
C ILE A 561 18.24 1.14 -13.68
N GLN A 562 17.53 0.11 -13.20
CA GLN A 562 16.69 -0.76 -14.02
C GLN A 562 15.61 0.01 -14.79
N ALA A 563 14.98 1.01 -14.15
CA ALA A 563 14.02 1.88 -14.82
C ALA A 563 14.64 2.72 -15.96
N ALA A 564 15.96 2.99 -15.89
CA ALA A 564 16.70 3.67 -16.95
C ALA A 564 17.06 2.75 -18.13
N THR A 565 17.11 1.42 -17.95
CA THR A 565 17.63 0.47 -18.95
C THR A 565 16.78 0.43 -20.23
N LYS A 566 15.51 0.84 -20.18
CA LYS A 566 14.70 1.02 -21.40
C LYS A 566 15.32 2.03 -22.38
N LYS A 567 16.05 3.03 -21.87
CA LYS A 567 16.76 4.06 -22.67
C LYS A 567 18.26 3.79 -22.79
N GLU A 568 18.83 3.05 -21.85
CA GLU A 568 20.27 2.76 -21.73
C GLU A 568 20.51 1.25 -21.48
N PRO A 569 20.38 0.37 -22.49
CA PRO A 569 20.48 -1.09 -22.31
C PRO A 569 21.79 -1.57 -21.69
N LYS A 570 22.89 -0.84 -21.91
CA LYS A 570 24.24 -1.17 -21.36
C LYS A 570 24.28 -1.18 -19.82
N ARG A 571 23.34 -0.51 -19.15
CA ARG A 571 23.28 -0.45 -17.67
C ARG A 571 22.55 -1.62 -17.00
N LYS A 572 22.00 -2.56 -17.79
CA LYS A 572 21.29 -3.73 -17.26
C LYS A 572 22.17 -4.56 -16.33
N GLY A 573 23.41 -4.84 -16.72
CA GLY A 573 24.36 -5.61 -15.90
C GLY A 573 24.79 -4.87 -14.60
N GLU A 574 24.74 -3.52 -14.57
CA GLU A 574 24.95 -2.76 -13.33
C GLU A 574 23.78 -2.94 -12.36
N ALA A 575 22.55 -2.88 -12.84
CA ALA A 575 21.36 -3.10 -12.03
C ALA A 575 21.32 -4.52 -11.42
N GLU A 576 21.67 -5.53 -12.21
CA GLU A 576 21.73 -6.94 -11.76
C GLU A 576 22.80 -7.12 -10.68
N ARG A 577 24.01 -6.57 -10.86
CA ARG A 577 25.08 -6.62 -9.84
C ARG A 577 24.68 -5.97 -8.52
N LEU A 578 24.02 -4.81 -8.57
CA LEU A 578 23.53 -4.14 -7.36
C LEU A 578 22.44 -4.96 -6.66
N LEU A 579 21.58 -5.61 -7.41
CA LEU A 579 20.57 -6.50 -6.86
C LEU A 579 21.22 -7.70 -6.16
N ASP A 580 22.24 -8.30 -6.77
CA ASP A 580 22.99 -9.41 -6.15
C ASP A 580 23.77 -8.96 -4.90
N GLN A 581 24.31 -7.73 -4.91
CA GLN A 581 24.93 -7.12 -3.72
C GLN A 581 23.91 -6.91 -2.59
N ALA A 582 22.68 -6.54 -2.90
CA ALA A 582 21.63 -6.42 -1.88
C ALA A 582 21.40 -7.75 -1.16
N PHE A 583 21.21 -8.83 -1.90
CA PHE A 583 20.98 -10.16 -1.32
C PHE A 583 22.23 -10.74 -0.63
N SER A 584 23.41 -10.54 -1.21
CA SER A 584 24.67 -11.01 -0.59
C SER A 584 24.95 -10.29 0.73
N THR A 585 24.61 -9.01 0.85
CA THR A 585 24.78 -8.25 2.10
C THR A 585 23.92 -8.81 3.23
N ILE A 586 22.66 -9.21 2.95
CA ILE A 586 21.78 -9.88 3.93
C ILE A 586 22.40 -11.21 4.36
N ARG A 587 22.84 -12.04 3.40
CA ARG A 587 23.46 -13.34 3.70
C ARG A 587 24.69 -13.20 4.60
N VAL A 588 25.58 -12.26 4.30
CA VAL A 588 26.78 -12.00 5.12
C VAL A 588 26.39 -11.56 6.54
N ALA A 589 25.32 -10.75 6.69
CA ALA A 589 24.85 -10.33 7.99
C ALA A 589 24.34 -11.50 8.83
N VAL A 590 23.51 -12.37 8.24
CA VAL A 590 23.03 -13.61 8.89
C VAL A 590 24.19 -14.55 9.21
N GLY A 591 25.11 -14.76 8.26
CA GLY A 591 26.26 -15.65 8.44
C GLY A 591 27.19 -15.22 9.57
N LYS A 592 27.47 -13.92 9.71
CA LYS A 592 28.29 -13.39 10.80
C LYS A 592 27.65 -13.60 12.18
N ALA A 593 26.34 -13.46 12.30
CA ALA A 593 25.62 -13.72 13.53
C ALA A 593 25.66 -15.22 13.90
N SER A 594 25.59 -16.11 12.90
CA SER A 594 25.56 -17.55 13.07
C SER A 594 26.96 -18.20 13.21
N SER A 595 28.04 -17.53 12.77
CA SER A 595 29.42 -18.09 12.75
C SER A 595 30.15 -18.08 14.10
N ARG A 596 29.50 -17.65 15.20
CA ARG A 596 30.05 -17.66 16.56
C ARG A 596 30.27 -19.05 17.18
N ALA A 597 29.91 -20.13 16.45
CA ALA A 597 30.21 -21.49 16.89
C ALA A 597 31.75 -21.71 16.89
N GLU A 598 32.34 -21.80 18.08
CA GLU A 598 33.74 -22.08 18.25
C GLU A 598 34.17 -23.35 17.49
N THR A 599 35.26 -23.22 16.73
CA THR A 599 35.94 -24.38 16.18
C THR A 599 36.57 -25.15 17.32
N ALA A 600 35.86 -26.14 17.82
CA ALA A 600 36.45 -27.07 18.81
C ALA A 600 37.60 -27.85 18.12
N SER A 601 38.77 -27.91 18.74
CA SER A 601 39.85 -28.74 18.29
C SER A 601 39.48 -30.21 18.55
N HIS A 602 39.00 -30.92 17.50
CA HIS A 602 38.59 -32.29 17.63
C HIS A 602 39.77 -33.22 17.53
N GLN A 603 39.95 -34.14 18.50
CA GLN A 603 41.04 -35.06 18.58
C GLN A 603 40.80 -36.46 17.92
N GLY A 604 39.62 -36.65 17.32
CA GLY A 604 39.24 -37.90 16.67
C GLY A 604 37.77 -38.27 16.80
N PHE A 605 37.40 -39.45 16.35
CA PHE A 605 36.04 -39.97 16.47
C PHE A 605 35.73 -40.37 17.93
N ALA A 606 34.48 -40.10 18.35
CA ALA A 606 33.96 -40.43 19.66
C ALA A 606 33.12 -41.73 19.67
N ILE A 607 32.99 -42.37 18.53
CA ILE A 607 32.31 -43.68 18.37
C ILE A 607 33.33 -44.77 17.99
N ARG A 608 32.97 -46.00 18.13
CA ARG A 608 33.79 -47.17 17.72
C ARG A 608 33.66 -47.40 16.21
N SER A 609 34.62 -48.16 15.63
CA SER A 609 34.64 -48.41 14.18
C SER A 609 33.49 -49.29 13.67
N ASP A 610 32.86 -50.06 14.55
CA ASP A 610 31.69 -50.89 14.29
C ASP A 610 30.35 -50.20 14.62
N GLU A 611 30.38 -49.08 15.31
CA GLU A 611 29.21 -48.31 15.64
C GLU A 611 28.75 -47.40 14.47
N VAL A 612 27.46 -47.19 14.44
CA VAL A 612 26.79 -46.34 13.44
C VAL A 612 25.99 -45.24 14.15
N VAL A 613 26.19 -43.98 13.76
CA VAL A 613 25.34 -42.91 14.21
C VAL A 613 24.13 -42.78 13.26
N TRP A 614 22.95 -42.85 13.81
CA TRP A 614 21.72 -42.75 13.05
C TRP A 614 20.85 -41.57 13.58
N ALA A 615 20.69 -40.55 12.76
CA ALA A 615 19.84 -39.39 13.03
C ALA A 615 18.54 -39.51 12.24
N CYS A 616 17.41 -39.41 12.93
CA CYS A 616 16.06 -39.45 12.35
C CYS A 616 15.32 -38.19 12.71
N SER A 617 14.63 -37.58 11.74
CA SER A 617 13.86 -36.34 11.96
C SER A 617 12.50 -36.39 11.29
N PRO A 618 11.45 -35.88 11.96
CA PRO A 618 10.15 -35.64 11.33
C PRO A 618 10.26 -34.52 10.29
N ALA A 619 9.26 -34.42 9.45
CA ALA A 619 9.03 -33.24 8.61
C ALA A 619 8.32 -32.13 9.40
N ARG A 620 8.16 -30.95 8.82
CA ARG A 620 7.37 -29.90 9.44
C ARG A 620 6.16 -29.53 8.59
N LEU A 621 5.01 -29.31 9.20
CA LEU A 621 3.83 -28.66 8.61
C LEU A 621 3.79 -27.21 9.04
N ASP A 622 3.91 -26.27 8.11
CA ASP A 622 3.76 -24.84 8.35
C ASP A 622 2.26 -24.48 8.32
N PHE A 623 1.69 -24.14 9.47
CA PHE A 623 0.30 -23.74 9.56
C PHE A 623 0.13 -22.24 9.28
N ALA A 624 0.92 -21.39 9.91
CA ALA A 624 0.84 -19.94 9.76
C ALA A 624 2.17 -19.23 10.07
N GLY A 625 2.31 -18.02 9.57
CA GLY A 625 3.41 -17.13 9.89
C GLY A 625 4.64 -17.29 9.01
N GLY A 626 4.71 -18.29 8.15
CA GLY A 626 5.77 -18.43 7.16
C GLY A 626 5.95 -17.12 6.36
N TRP A 627 7.16 -16.79 5.96
CA TRP A 627 7.68 -15.52 5.47
C TRP A 627 8.01 -14.50 6.57
N SER A 628 7.32 -14.47 7.72
CA SER A 628 7.69 -13.57 8.82
C SER A 628 9.02 -13.96 9.50
N ASP A 629 9.48 -15.20 9.29
CA ASP A 629 10.75 -15.75 9.75
C ASP A 629 11.92 -15.49 8.78
N THR A 630 11.64 -14.90 7.64
CA THR A 630 12.63 -14.73 6.56
C THR A 630 13.40 -13.40 6.70
N PRO A 631 14.76 -13.43 6.65
CA PRO A 631 15.55 -12.19 6.58
C PRO A 631 15.25 -11.38 5.30
N PRO A 632 15.24 -10.04 5.37
CA PRO A 632 15.54 -9.20 6.51
C PRO A 632 14.34 -8.91 7.44
N TYR A 633 13.11 -9.35 7.10
CA TYR A 633 11.91 -9.05 7.87
C TYR A 633 12.04 -9.48 9.35
N CYS A 634 12.42 -10.75 9.60
CA CYS A 634 12.55 -11.23 10.98
C CYS A 634 13.61 -10.47 11.78
N MET A 635 14.69 -10.02 11.11
CA MET A 635 15.76 -9.24 11.75
C MET A 635 15.33 -7.81 12.10
N GLU A 636 14.45 -7.21 11.31
CA GLU A 636 13.94 -5.85 11.56
C GLU A 636 12.68 -5.83 12.43
N GLN A 637 11.79 -6.84 12.29
CA GLN A 637 10.45 -6.82 12.87
C GLN A 637 10.17 -7.99 13.83
N GLY A 638 11.11 -8.95 13.93
CA GLY A 638 10.85 -10.24 14.57
C GLY A 638 9.85 -11.11 13.82
N GLY A 639 9.95 -12.41 13.97
CA GLY A 639 9.08 -13.40 13.31
C GLY A 639 8.16 -14.13 14.28
N ALA A 640 7.07 -14.71 13.77
CA ALA A 640 6.23 -15.66 14.50
C ALA A 640 5.67 -16.70 13.53
N VAL A 641 5.94 -17.97 13.79
CA VAL A 641 5.50 -19.11 12.95
C VAL A 641 4.91 -20.19 13.81
N LEU A 642 3.72 -20.66 13.47
CA LEU A 642 3.07 -21.83 14.05
C LEU A 642 3.27 -23.04 13.13
N ASN A 643 3.92 -24.07 13.61
CA ASN A 643 4.13 -25.31 12.85
C ASN A 643 4.03 -26.57 13.72
N ALA A 644 3.99 -27.73 13.08
CA ALA A 644 4.03 -29.05 13.72
C ALA A 644 5.15 -29.91 13.16
N ALA A 645 5.86 -30.61 14.03
CA ALA A 645 6.71 -31.72 13.64
C ALA A 645 5.85 -32.97 13.40
N VAL A 646 6.04 -33.67 12.28
CA VAL A 646 5.17 -34.80 11.92
C VAL A 646 5.95 -35.95 11.32
N THR A 647 5.57 -37.17 11.71
CA THR A 647 5.88 -38.37 10.96
C THR A 647 4.91 -38.50 9.78
N LEU A 648 5.33 -39.22 8.74
CA LEU A 648 4.53 -39.50 7.55
C LEU A 648 4.38 -41.00 7.36
N ASN A 649 3.14 -41.47 7.24
CA ASN A 649 2.83 -42.92 7.14
C ASN A 649 3.51 -43.73 8.27
N GLY A 650 3.60 -43.15 9.48
CA GLY A 650 4.18 -43.79 10.65
C GLY A 650 5.73 -43.83 10.68
N GLN A 651 6.43 -43.09 9.78
CA GLN A 651 7.88 -43.13 9.67
C GLN A 651 8.49 -41.71 9.71
N TYR A 652 9.73 -41.61 10.19
CA TYR A 652 10.56 -40.43 10.03
C TYR A 652 10.98 -40.26 8.57
N PRO A 653 10.56 -39.21 7.88
CA PRO A 653 10.84 -39.09 6.45
C PRO A 653 12.27 -38.63 6.13
N ILE A 654 13.04 -38.22 7.12
CA ILE A 654 14.40 -37.70 6.95
C ILE A 654 15.32 -38.46 7.86
N GLN A 655 16.37 -39.04 7.27
CA GLN A 655 17.33 -39.89 8.00
C GLN A 655 18.75 -39.65 7.49
N VAL A 656 19.71 -39.67 8.41
CA VAL A 656 21.14 -39.57 8.14
C VAL A 656 21.88 -40.62 8.92
N ILE A 657 22.75 -41.35 8.23
CA ILE A 657 23.61 -42.38 8.84
C ILE A 657 25.07 -41.95 8.64
N ALA A 658 25.83 -41.91 9.73
CA ALA A 658 27.25 -41.61 9.70
C ALA A 658 28.06 -42.80 10.28
N LYS A 659 29.11 -43.19 9.58
CA LYS A 659 29.95 -44.35 9.92
C LYS A 659 31.42 -44.05 9.65
N ILE A 660 32.31 -44.68 10.44
CA ILE A 660 33.75 -44.58 10.21
C ILE A 660 34.16 -45.48 9.04
N LEU A 661 35.02 -44.98 8.16
CA LEU A 661 35.67 -45.71 7.10
C LEU A 661 37.13 -45.98 7.47
N GLY A 662 37.63 -47.21 7.23
CA GLY A 662 39.06 -47.54 7.42
C GLY A 662 40.02 -46.85 6.46
N ARG A 663 39.51 -46.12 5.43
CA ARG A 663 40.32 -45.31 4.48
C ARG A 663 40.09 -43.83 4.73
N PRO A 664 41.10 -42.97 4.66
CA PRO A 664 41.01 -41.55 4.93
C PRO A 664 40.39 -40.77 3.75
N ILE A 665 39.11 -41.04 3.48
CA ILE A 665 38.28 -40.40 2.45
C ILE A 665 36.93 -40.02 3.05
N VAL A 666 36.22 -39.11 2.43
CA VAL A 666 34.83 -38.83 2.71
C VAL A 666 33.98 -39.42 1.58
N ARG A 667 33.11 -40.36 1.95
CA ARG A 667 32.10 -40.91 1.03
C ARG A 667 30.73 -40.36 1.39
N ILE A 668 29.99 -39.88 0.42
CA ILE A 668 28.64 -39.34 0.58
C ILE A 668 27.70 -40.15 -0.32
N ASN A 669 26.62 -40.67 0.25
CA ASN A 669 25.60 -41.42 -0.46
C ASN A 669 24.24 -40.75 -0.27
N SER A 670 23.41 -40.73 -1.32
CA SER A 670 21.99 -40.34 -1.27
C SER A 670 21.16 -41.53 -1.74
N ILE A 671 20.36 -42.11 -0.83
CA ILE A 671 19.52 -43.29 -1.14
C ILE A 671 18.42 -42.92 -2.11
N ASP A 672 17.75 -41.80 -1.86
CA ASP A 672 16.60 -41.28 -2.65
C ASP A 672 17.02 -40.87 -4.09
N LEU A 673 18.25 -40.42 -4.28
CA LEU A 673 18.78 -40.09 -5.60
C LEU A 673 19.51 -41.25 -6.27
N GLY A 674 19.78 -42.32 -5.56
CA GLY A 674 20.61 -43.45 -6.05
C GLY A 674 22.05 -43.02 -6.42
N ALA A 675 22.58 -42.01 -5.71
CA ALA A 675 23.87 -41.38 -6.04
C ALA A 675 24.90 -41.57 -4.93
N SER A 676 26.19 -41.75 -5.35
CA SER A 676 27.33 -41.87 -4.43
C SER A 676 28.49 -41.05 -4.97
N ALA A 677 29.23 -40.40 -4.07
CA ALA A 677 30.44 -39.63 -4.42
C ALA A 677 31.52 -39.79 -3.36
N VAL A 678 32.79 -39.72 -3.80
CA VAL A 678 33.96 -39.78 -2.93
C VAL A 678 34.71 -38.46 -3.04
N ILE A 679 34.90 -37.78 -1.91
CA ILE A 679 35.66 -36.53 -1.78
C ILE A 679 37.06 -36.89 -1.25
N ARG A 680 38.10 -36.43 -1.96
CA ARG A 680 39.51 -36.74 -1.64
C ARG A 680 40.31 -35.48 -1.26
N ASP A 681 39.81 -34.30 -1.65
CA ASP A 681 40.50 -33.03 -1.48
C ASP A 681 39.61 -32.02 -0.75
N LEU A 682 40.21 -31.09 0.00
CA LEU A 682 39.51 -30.00 0.68
C LEU A 682 38.85 -29.04 -0.32
N SER A 683 39.43 -28.79 -1.49
CA SER A 683 38.84 -27.98 -2.53
C SER A 683 37.48 -28.54 -3.02
N GLN A 684 37.40 -29.88 -3.16
CA GLN A 684 36.14 -30.55 -3.49
C GLN A 684 35.10 -30.41 -2.35
N LEU A 685 35.57 -30.41 -1.08
CA LEU A 685 34.70 -30.24 0.07
C LEU A 685 34.13 -28.80 0.15
N HIS A 686 34.91 -27.78 -0.23
CA HIS A 686 34.50 -26.39 -0.22
C HIS A 686 33.66 -25.96 -1.44
N ASP A 687 33.46 -26.84 -2.41
CA ASP A 687 32.58 -26.61 -3.57
C ASP A 687 31.13 -26.94 -3.21
N PHE A 688 30.46 -25.99 -2.54
CA PHE A 688 29.07 -26.11 -2.06
C PHE A 688 28.18 -24.91 -2.43
N THR A 689 28.66 -24.00 -3.26
CA THR A 689 27.94 -22.76 -3.58
C THR A 689 26.80 -22.91 -4.59
N ASP A 690 26.79 -24.05 -5.33
CA ASP A 690 25.70 -24.40 -6.25
C ASP A 690 24.63 -25.21 -5.53
N PRO A 691 23.47 -24.60 -5.19
CA PRO A 691 22.39 -25.31 -4.49
C PRO A 691 21.67 -26.35 -5.36
N SER A 692 21.92 -26.40 -6.67
CA SER A 692 21.40 -27.44 -7.56
C SER A 692 22.20 -28.75 -7.50
N ASN A 693 23.44 -28.68 -7.01
CA ASN A 693 24.28 -29.87 -6.80
C ASN A 693 23.88 -30.55 -5.49
N TRP A 694 23.47 -31.82 -5.57
CA TRP A 694 23.04 -32.60 -4.41
C TRP A 694 24.13 -32.79 -3.33
N LEU A 695 25.41 -32.64 -3.68
CA LEU A 695 26.55 -32.70 -2.78
C LEU A 695 26.74 -31.43 -1.95
N SER A 696 26.15 -30.30 -2.37
CA SER A 696 26.37 -29.01 -1.67
C SER A 696 25.89 -29.05 -0.22
N LEU A 697 24.73 -29.64 0.06
CA LEU A 697 24.18 -29.74 1.41
C LEU A 697 25.08 -30.55 2.36
N PRO A 698 25.45 -31.78 2.08
CA PRO A 698 26.31 -32.57 2.99
C PRO A 698 27.72 -31.97 3.14
N LYS A 699 28.29 -31.37 2.10
CA LYS A 699 29.57 -30.65 2.19
C LYS A 699 29.47 -29.44 3.11
N ALA A 700 28.47 -28.61 2.93
CA ALA A 700 28.22 -27.44 3.79
C ALA A 700 27.90 -27.84 5.24
N ALA A 701 27.20 -28.96 5.45
CA ALA A 701 26.93 -29.53 6.78
C ALA A 701 28.21 -29.94 7.51
N MET A 702 29.17 -30.53 6.81
CA MET A 702 30.47 -30.92 7.40
C MET A 702 31.28 -29.69 7.84
N ILE A 703 31.26 -28.62 7.06
CA ILE A 703 31.90 -27.35 7.43
C ILE A 703 31.17 -26.71 8.61
N ALA A 704 29.84 -26.65 8.55
CA ALA A 704 29.03 -26.05 9.62
C ALA A 704 29.10 -26.87 10.93
N ALA A 705 29.30 -28.17 10.87
CA ALA A 705 29.57 -29.00 12.05
C ALA A 705 30.91 -28.68 12.72
N GLY A 706 31.78 -27.91 12.05
CA GLY A 706 33.09 -27.52 12.58
C GLY A 706 34.15 -28.60 12.54
N ILE A 707 33.96 -29.66 11.73
CA ILE A 707 34.88 -30.78 11.62
C ILE A 707 36.13 -30.40 10.81
N PHE A 708 35.94 -29.64 9.75
CA PHE A 708 37.05 -29.19 8.89
C PHE A 708 37.23 -27.69 9.01
N SER A 709 38.47 -27.23 9.17
CA SER A 709 38.80 -25.81 9.20
C SER A 709 38.65 -25.15 7.83
N ASN A 710 38.27 -23.89 7.79
CA ASN A 710 38.26 -23.07 6.57
C ASN A 710 39.67 -22.69 6.07
N GLN A 711 40.76 -23.17 6.73
CA GLN A 711 42.12 -22.84 6.32
C GLN A 711 42.57 -23.77 5.15
N GLU A 712 42.83 -23.20 4.00
CA GLU A 712 43.11 -23.84 2.71
C GLU A 712 44.43 -24.70 2.68
N HIS A 713 45.20 -24.76 3.75
CA HIS A 713 46.55 -25.34 3.72
C HIS A 713 46.67 -26.75 4.34
N SER A 714 45.58 -27.35 4.80
CA SER A 714 45.61 -28.74 5.34
C SER A 714 45.13 -29.73 4.32
N SER A 715 45.79 -30.91 4.21
CA SER A 715 45.34 -32.04 3.37
C SER A 715 44.17 -32.73 4.03
N LEU A 716 43.03 -32.90 3.30
CA LEU A 716 41.87 -33.67 3.76
C LEU A 716 42.27 -35.07 4.31
N SER A 717 43.15 -35.75 3.57
CA SER A 717 43.64 -37.08 3.98
C SER A 717 44.42 -37.04 5.30
N ARG A 718 45.22 -35.99 5.55
CA ARG A 718 45.96 -35.83 6.81
C ARG A 718 45.00 -35.57 7.98
N SER A 719 44.00 -34.71 7.80
CA SER A 719 42.97 -34.44 8.83
C SER A 719 42.22 -35.74 9.18
N LEU A 720 41.77 -36.50 8.17
CA LEU A 720 41.10 -37.78 8.35
C LEU A 720 41.98 -38.86 9.02
N GLN A 721 43.27 -38.91 8.70
CA GLN A 721 44.21 -39.80 9.39
C GLN A 721 44.34 -39.43 10.86
N GLN A 722 44.39 -38.15 11.19
CA GLN A 722 44.43 -37.67 12.58
C GLN A 722 43.13 -38.03 13.34
N PHE A 723 41.98 -38.06 12.66
CA PHE A 723 40.73 -38.51 13.26
C PHE A 723 40.65 -40.01 13.47
N GLY A 724 41.55 -40.81 12.84
CA GLY A 724 41.59 -42.27 12.94
C GLY A 724 40.81 -42.98 11.84
N GLY A 725 40.44 -42.31 10.75
CA GLY A 725 39.72 -42.95 9.63
C GLY A 725 39.00 -41.92 8.74
N GLY A 726 38.22 -42.45 7.80
CA GLY A 726 37.36 -41.61 6.93
C GLY A 726 35.92 -41.54 7.43
N ILE A 727 35.11 -40.79 6.71
CA ILE A 727 33.68 -40.56 7.00
C ILE A 727 32.81 -41.17 5.88
N ASP A 728 31.84 -42.01 6.23
CA ASP A 728 30.78 -42.47 5.36
C ASP A 728 29.46 -41.81 5.81
N LEU A 729 28.93 -40.93 5.02
CA LEU A 729 27.70 -40.18 5.30
C LEU A 729 26.63 -40.58 4.29
N THR A 730 25.58 -41.23 4.77
CA THR A 730 24.43 -41.62 3.95
C THR A 730 23.22 -40.83 4.32
N LEU A 731 22.62 -40.20 3.31
CA LEU A 731 21.45 -39.32 3.39
C LEU A 731 20.24 -40.05 2.80
N PHE A 732 19.08 -39.86 3.43
CA PHE A 732 17.81 -40.37 2.94
C PHE A 732 16.69 -39.38 3.20
N SER A 733 15.94 -39.04 2.15
CA SER A 733 14.70 -38.30 2.25
C SER A 733 13.57 -39.00 1.50
N ALA A 734 12.55 -39.46 2.24
CA ALA A 734 11.32 -39.98 1.63
C ALA A 734 10.45 -38.91 0.97
N LEU A 735 10.84 -37.62 1.05
CA LEU A 735 10.09 -36.49 0.54
C LEU A 735 10.65 -36.02 -0.80
N PRO A 736 9.78 -35.73 -1.78
CA PRO A 736 10.25 -35.14 -3.02
C PRO A 736 10.91 -33.78 -2.79
N ALA A 737 11.98 -33.48 -3.54
CA ALA A 737 12.61 -32.16 -3.51
C ALA A 737 11.58 -31.06 -3.86
N GLY A 738 11.56 -29.97 -3.11
CA GLY A 738 10.60 -28.88 -3.28
C GLY A 738 9.20 -29.22 -2.74
N SER A 739 9.08 -30.20 -1.85
CA SER A 739 7.81 -30.62 -1.22
C SER A 739 7.14 -29.54 -0.35
N GLY A 740 7.89 -28.53 0.11
CA GLY A 740 7.37 -27.49 1.01
C GLY A 740 7.29 -27.92 2.49
N LEU A 741 7.97 -29.00 2.86
CA LEU A 741 7.97 -29.56 4.23
C LEU A 741 9.28 -29.32 5.00
N GLY A 742 10.13 -28.37 4.57
CA GLY A 742 11.41 -28.02 5.22
C GLY A 742 12.53 -29.05 5.01
N THR A 743 12.42 -29.93 4.01
CA THR A 743 13.27 -31.10 3.80
C THR A 743 14.77 -30.80 3.82
N SER A 744 15.21 -29.75 3.11
CA SER A 744 16.63 -29.40 2.96
C SER A 744 17.27 -29.01 4.29
N SER A 745 16.65 -28.07 5.00
CA SER A 745 17.14 -27.55 6.28
C SER A 745 17.15 -28.63 7.36
N ILE A 746 16.09 -29.45 7.42
CA ILE A 746 15.98 -30.57 8.39
C ILE A 746 17.01 -31.65 8.09
N LEU A 747 17.24 -32.01 6.82
CA LEU A 747 18.26 -32.94 6.41
C LEU A 747 19.66 -32.45 6.78
N GLY A 748 19.90 -31.14 6.59
CA GLY A 748 21.15 -30.50 6.98
C GLY A 748 21.36 -30.55 8.51
N ALA A 749 20.32 -30.22 9.29
CA ALA A 749 20.35 -30.30 10.76
C ALA A 749 20.63 -31.72 11.23
N ALA A 750 19.98 -32.74 10.63
CA ALA A 750 20.23 -34.16 10.94
C ALA A 750 21.67 -34.56 10.60
N ALA A 751 22.22 -34.08 9.47
CA ALA A 751 23.61 -34.34 9.09
C ALA A 751 24.60 -33.71 10.08
N ILE A 752 24.37 -32.46 10.46
CA ILE A 752 25.19 -31.76 11.47
C ILE A 752 25.11 -32.48 12.81
N ALA A 753 23.92 -32.91 13.25
CA ALA A 753 23.73 -33.62 14.50
C ALA A 753 24.41 -35.00 14.50
N ALA A 754 24.26 -35.77 13.41
CA ALA A 754 24.92 -37.08 13.25
C ALA A 754 26.46 -36.93 13.26
N LEU A 755 26.98 -35.97 12.49
CA LEU A 755 28.42 -35.70 12.44
C LEU A 755 28.94 -35.23 13.80
N SER A 756 28.24 -34.29 14.46
CA SER A 756 28.62 -33.83 15.78
C SER A 756 28.65 -34.95 16.81
N ARG A 757 27.66 -35.86 16.80
CA ARG A 757 27.66 -37.06 17.65
C ARG A 757 28.84 -37.99 17.37
N MET A 758 29.16 -38.17 16.07
CA MET A 758 30.29 -39.01 15.65
C MET A 758 31.64 -38.49 16.20
N PHE A 759 31.80 -37.17 16.33
CA PHE A 759 32.99 -36.49 16.85
C PHE A 759 32.88 -36.10 18.35
N GLY A 760 31.82 -36.50 19.05
CA GLY A 760 31.66 -36.23 20.47
C GLY A 760 31.35 -34.75 20.79
N ILE A 761 30.92 -33.95 19.79
CA ILE A 761 30.53 -32.55 19.94
C ILE A 761 29.16 -32.52 20.60
N LYS A 762 29.09 -31.93 21.79
CA LYS A 762 27.81 -31.69 22.45
C LYS A 762 27.15 -30.46 21.83
N LEU A 763 25.97 -30.66 21.27
CA LEU A 763 25.17 -29.58 20.69
C LEU A 763 23.97 -29.27 21.58
N THR A 764 23.77 -27.99 21.90
CA THR A 764 22.48 -27.51 22.37
C THR A 764 21.56 -27.30 21.15
N LEU A 765 20.26 -27.12 21.39
CA LEU A 765 19.32 -26.75 20.35
C LEU A 765 19.74 -25.43 19.66
N HIS A 766 20.25 -24.48 20.43
CA HIS A 766 20.76 -23.20 19.96
C HIS A 766 21.97 -23.37 19.03
N ASP A 767 22.94 -24.21 19.40
CA ASP A 767 24.11 -24.50 18.57
C ASP A 767 23.68 -25.15 17.24
N LEU A 768 22.79 -26.13 17.29
CA LEU A 768 22.29 -26.80 16.10
C LEU A 768 21.55 -25.81 15.16
N PHE A 769 20.74 -24.92 15.72
CA PHE A 769 20.06 -23.87 14.99
C PHE A 769 21.07 -22.95 14.25
N HIS A 770 22.07 -22.43 14.96
CA HIS A 770 23.07 -21.54 14.37
C HIS A 770 23.94 -22.24 13.32
N ARG A 771 24.34 -23.48 13.57
CA ARG A 771 25.13 -24.28 12.61
C ARG A 771 24.33 -24.59 11.34
N THR A 772 23.02 -24.86 11.48
CA THR A 772 22.14 -25.12 10.33
C THR A 772 21.89 -23.82 9.55
N SER A 773 21.69 -22.68 10.23
CA SER A 773 21.59 -21.37 9.59
C SER A 773 22.87 -21.01 8.84
N TYR A 774 24.05 -21.27 9.44
CA TYR A 774 25.34 -21.04 8.79
C TYR A 774 25.52 -21.94 7.56
N MET A 775 25.16 -23.21 7.64
CA MET A 775 25.16 -24.14 6.50
C MET A 775 24.35 -23.59 5.31
N GLU A 776 23.14 -23.06 5.55
CA GLU A 776 22.31 -22.48 4.49
C GLU A 776 22.93 -21.24 3.87
N GLN A 777 23.61 -20.40 4.66
CA GLN A 777 24.35 -19.25 4.13
C GLN A 777 25.53 -19.68 3.24
N LEU A 778 26.24 -20.75 3.61
CA LEU A 778 27.29 -21.33 2.79
C LEU A 778 26.76 -21.77 1.42
N MET A 779 25.58 -22.38 1.37
CA MET A 779 24.93 -22.83 0.13
C MET A 779 24.20 -21.71 -0.65
N THR A 780 24.23 -20.49 -0.15
CA THR A 780 23.52 -19.33 -0.78
C THR A 780 21.99 -19.50 -0.90
N THR A 781 21.37 -20.35 -0.09
CA THR A 781 19.93 -20.62 -0.15
C THR A 781 19.11 -19.61 0.64
N GLY A 782 19.58 -19.12 1.77
CA GLY A 782 19.04 -17.96 2.50
C GLY A 782 17.57 -18.05 2.90
N GLY A 783 17.13 -19.17 3.47
CA GLY A 783 15.75 -19.39 3.94
C GLY A 783 15.41 -18.71 5.27
N GLY A 784 14.15 -18.80 5.69
CA GLY A 784 13.69 -18.44 7.04
C GLY A 784 14.08 -19.50 8.07
N TRP A 785 14.12 -19.10 9.34
CA TRP A 785 14.57 -19.98 10.42
C TRP A 785 13.55 -21.05 10.83
N GLN A 786 12.30 -21.02 10.37
CA GLN A 786 11.31 -22.05 10.72
C GLN A 786 11.70 -23.46 10.29
N ASP A 787 12.41 -23.60 9.17
CA ASP A 787 12.80 -24.89 8.61
C ASP A 787 13.91 -25.54 9.43
N GLN A 788 14.72 -24.74 10.11
CA GLN A 788 15.84 -25.17 10.94
C GLN A 788 15.40 -25.65 12.34
N ILE A 789 14.18 -25.28 12.75
CA ILE A 789 13.61 -25.64 14.05
C ILE A 789 12.42 -26.59 13.90
N GLY A 790 11.63 -26.41 12.83
CA GLY A 790 10.30 -27.00 12.70
C GLY A 790 10.23 -28.50 12.80
N GLY A 791 11.16 -29.25 12.16
CA GLY A 791 11.27 -30.71 12.30
C GLY A 791 12.25 -31.14 13.41
N VAL A 792 13.18 -30.25 13.78
CA VAL A 792 14.19 -30.54 14.81
C VAL A 792 13.57 -30.62 16.20
N VAL A 793 12.60 -29.74 16.49
CA VAL A 793 11.87 -29.74 17.77
C VAL A 793 10.49 -30.34 17.58
N GLY A 794 10.12 -31.27 18.43
CA GLY A 794 8.84 -31.99 18.40
C GLY A 794 7.64 -31.13 18.78
N GLY A 795 6.46 -31.63 18.53
CA GLY A 795 5.17 -31.05 18.91
C GLY A 795 4.63 -30.01 17.94
N VAL A 796 3.47 -29.49 18.31
CA VAL A 796 2.88 -28.28 17.68
C VAL A 796 3.37 -27.09 18.47
N LYS A 797 3.96 -26.10 17.80
CA LYS A 797 4.63 -25.00 18.50
C LYS A 797 4.58 -23.70 17.72
N LEU A 798 4.44 -22.63 18.47
CA LEU A 798 4.68 -21.27 18.03
C LEU A 798 6.15 -20.94 18.28
N ILE A 799 6.85 -20.58 17.24
CA ILE A 799 8.24 -20.16 17.25
C ILE A 799 8.25 -18.64 17.02
N GLN A 800 8.89 -17.88 17.90
CA GLN A 800 8.93 -16.43 17.83
C GLN A 800 10.37 -15.92 17.96
N SER A 801 10.73 -14.90 17.16
CA SER A 801 11.99 -14.18 17.34
C SER A 801 11.74 -12.70 17.60
N GLN A 802 12.68 -12.06 18.29
CA GLN A 802 12.72 -10.62 18.47
C GLN A 802 13.52 -9.96 17.31
N PRO A 803 13.29 -8.65 17.05
CA PRO A 803 14.17 -7.91 16.16
C PRO A 803 15.63 -7.96 16.62
N GLY A 804 16.56 -8.08 15.69
CA GLY A 804 18.00 -8.13 15.94
C GLY A 804 18.74 -8.99 14.92
N TYR A 805 20.06 -8.85 14.89
CA TYR A 805 20.93 -9.67 14.04
C TYR A 805 21.06 -11.11 14.56
N ASP A 806 21.16 -11.25 15.87
CA ASP A 806 21.19 -12.54 16.55
C ASP A 806 19.74 -13.00 16.77
N GLN A 807 19.30 -13.90 15.90
CA GLN A 807 17.97 -14.49 15.99
C GLN A 807 18.01 -15.65 16.96
N THR A 808 17.48 -15.46 18.17
CA THR A 808 17.29 -16.50 19.18
C THR A 808 15.80 -16.79 19.34
N PRO A 809 15.25 -17.76 18.58
CA PRO A 809 13.81 -18.05 18.65
C PRO A 809 13.39 -18.65 19.97
N THR A 810 12.27 -18.19 20.50
CA THR A 810 11.58 -18.74 21.66
C THR A 810 10.46 -19.68 21.20
N LEU A 811 10.16 -20.70 22.02
CA LEU A 811 9.19 -21.74 21.69
C LEU A 811 8.05 -21.73 22.70
N SER A 812 6.81 -21.82 22.22
CA SER A 812 5.64 -22.10 23.05
C SER A 812 4.77 -23.17 22.40
N TRP A 813 4.55 -24.27 23.14
CA TRP A 813 3.84 -25.44 22.62
C TRP A 813 2.31 -25.23 22.73
N THR A 814 1.60 -25.93 21.85
CA THR A 814 0.15 -26.14 21.89
C THR A 814 -0.13 -27.57 21.40
N GLN A 815 -1.37 -27.96 21.27
CA GLN A 815 -1.77 -29.26 20.77
C GLN A 815 -2.83 -29.14 19.68
N LEU A 816 -2.80 -30.04 18.71
CA LEU A 816 -3.98 -30.20 17.85
C LEU A 816 -5.15 -30.72 18.69
N VAL A 817 -6.33 -30.22 18.41
CA VAL A 817 -7.56 -30.62 19.08
C VAL A 817 -7.78 -32.12 18.87
N GLU A 818 -8.19 -32.84 19.88
CA GLU A 818 -8.55 -34.27 19.77
C GLU A 818 -9.59 -34.48 18.68
N GLY A 819 -9.40 -35.49 17.83
CA GLY A 819 -10.25 -35.70 16.66
C GLY A 819 -9.87 -34.87 15.41
N THR A 820 -8.81 -34.05 15.48
CA THR A 820 -8.29 -33.28 14.32
C THR A 820 -7.92 -34.17 13.14
N GLU A 821 -7.44 -35.39 13.40
CA GLU A 821 -7.15 -36.41 12.39
C GLU A 821 -8.37 -36.79 11.53
N ASN A 822 -9.58 -36.63 12.09
CA ASN A 822 -10.84 -36.86 11.38
C ASN A 822 -11.29 -35.69 10.54
N LEU A 823 -10.61 -34.55 10.62
CA LEU A 823 -10.94 -33.32 9.90
C LEU A 823 -9.80 -32.87 8.98
N THR A 824 -8.59 -33.35 9.16
CA THR A 824 -7.43 -32.86 8.40
C THR A 824 -6.96 -33.87 7.35
N LEU A 825 -6.44 -33.34 6.26
CA LEU A 825 -5.90 -34.12 5.14
C LEU A 825 -4.57 -33.47 4.68
N LEU A 826 -3.62 -34.34 4.32
CA LEU A 826 -2.36 -33.96 3.71
C LEU A 826 -2.24 -34.66 2.34
N TYR A 827 -2.16 -33.86 1.29
CA TYR A 827 -2.17 -34.35 -0.10
C TYR A 827 -0.97 -33.81 -0.88
N TYR A 828 -0.19 -34.68 -1.44
CA TYR A 828 0.87 -34.33 -2.38
C TYR A 828 0.29 -34.10 -3.76
N THR A 829 0.44 -32.90 -4.31
CA THR A 829 -0.12 -32.51 -5.60
C THR A 829 0.60 -33.10 -6.81
N GLY A 830 1.81 -33.66 -6.63
CA GLY A 830 2.66 -34.13 -7.72
C GLY A 830 3.26 -33.01 -8.58
N LEU A 831 2.90 -31.74 -8.33
CA LEU A 831 3.42 -30.57 -9.02
C LEU A 831 4.70 -30.08 -8.34
N ARG A 832 5.69 -29.66 -9.13
CA ARG A 832 6.97 -29.15 -8.63
C ARG A 832 7.27 -27.78 -9.20
N ARG A 833 7.78 -26.87 -8.35
CA ARG A 833 8.30 -25.56 -8.76
C ARG A 833 9.57 -25.21 -7.97
N MET A 834 10.43 -24.36 -8.58
CA MET A 834 11.63 -23.88 -7.91
C MET A 834 11.30 -22.72 -6.95
N ALA A 835 11.42 -22.94 -5.65
CA ALA A 835 11.13 -21.96 -4.59
C ALA A 835 12.05 -20.70 -4.62
N LYS A 836 13.25 -20.79 -5.22
CA LYS A 836 14.26 -19.72 -5.23
C LYS A 836 13.74 -18.38 -5.79
N ASN A 837 12.88 -18.43 -6.81
CA ASN A 837 12.34 -17.21 -7.43
C ASN A 837 11.30 -16.53 -6.54
N ILE A 838 10.49 -17.31 -5.81
CA ILE A 838 9.46 -16.79 -4.91
C ILE A 838 10.10 -16.03 -3.74
N LEU A 839 11.10 -16.64 -3.09
CA LEU A 839 11.85 -16.01 -2.01
C LEU A 839 12.44 -14.65 -2.45
N ARG A 840 13.09 -14.63 -3.63
CA ARG A 840 13.70 -13.41 -4.16
C ARG A 840 12.65 -12.31 -4.41
N GLN A 841 11.45 -12.66 -4.86
CA GLN A 841 10.35 -11.72 -5.09
C GLN A 841 9.80 -11.15 -3.78
N VAL A 842 9.50 -11.99 -2.80
CA VAL A 842 8.98 -11.55 -1.50
C VAL A 842 9.98 -10.62 -0.79
N VAL A 843 11.26 -11.01 -0.74
CA VAL A 843 12.32 -10.18 -0.15
C VAL A 843 12.51 -8.87 -0.93
N SER A 844 12.39 -8.88 -2.26
CA SER A 844 12.45 -7.67 -3.09
C SER A 844 11.33 -6.70 -2.77
N ARG A 845 10.09 -7.18 -2.62
CA ARG A 845 8.94 -6.35 -2.21
C ARG A 845 9.12 -5.79 -0.80
N TYR A 846 9.72 -6.57 0.09
CA TYR A 846 10.03 -6.10 1.44
C TYR A 846 11.10 -4.99 1.42
N LEU A 847 12.20 -5.17 0.70
CA LEU A 847 13.26 -4.16 0.55
C LEU A 847 12.73 -2.87 -0.10
N ASP A 848 11.76 -3.01 -0.98
CA ASP A 848 11.04 -1.88 -1.60
C ASP A 848 10.07 -1.18 -0.64
N ARG A 849 9.82 -1.76 0.54
CA ARG A 849 8.75 -1.28 1.44
C ARG A 849 7.38 -1.23 0.75
N ASP A 850 7.12 -2.18 -0.15
CA ASP A 850 5.81 -2.32 -0.81
C ASP A 850 4.71 -2.36 0.26
N PRO A 851 3.73 -1.41 0.25
CA PRO A 851 2.74 -1.30 1.33
C PRO A 851 1.89 -2.56 1.51
N GLU A 852 1.55 -3.24 0.42
CA GLU A 852 0.76 -4.47 0.45
C GLU A 852 1.59 -5.63 1.05
N ALA A 853 2.85 -5.77 0.63
CA ALA A 853 3.75 -6.80 1.18
C ALA A 853 4.00 -6.57 2.67
N MET A 854 4.25 -5.31 3.07
CA MET A 854 4.46 -4.94 4.48
C MET A 854 3.23 -5.25 5.35
N ALA A 855 2.04 -4.92 4.88
CA ALA A 855 0.79 -5.20 5.57
C ALA A 855 0.53 -6.72 5.63
N THR A 856 0.79 -7.43 4.54
CA THR A 856 0.57 -8.88 4.45
C THR A 856 1.52 -9.67 5.36
N LEU A 857 2.80 -9.29 5.45
CA LEU A 857 3.76 -9.92 6.37
C LEU A 857 3.37 -9.71 7.84
N ARG A 858 2.91 -8.50 8.19
CA ARG A 858 2.35 -8.24 9.54
C ARG A 858 1.12 -9.09 9.84
N LEU A 859 0.24 -9.23 8.86
CA LEU A 859 -0.96 -10.06 8.98
C LEU A 859 -0.61 -11.54 9.13
N LEU A 860 0.37 -12.06 8.40
CA LEU A 860 0.85 -13.43 8.55
C LEU A 860 1.40 -13.68 9.96
N LYS A 861 2.23 -12.77 10.47
CA LYS A 861 2.76 -12.83 11.83
C LYS A 861 1.63 -12.83 12.88
N ALA A 862 0.66 -11.93 12.75
CA ALA A 862 -0.50 -11.86 13.64
C ALA A 862 -1.37 -13.14 13.54
N THR A 863 -1.56 -13.66 12.33
CA THR A 863 -2.35 -14.88 12.11
C THR A 863 -1.74 -16.10 12.80
N ALA A 864 -0.40 -16.20 12.92
CA ALA A 864 0.24 -17.27 13.66
C ALA A 864 -0.11 -17.25 15.17
N LEU A 865 -0.18 -16.05 15.76
CA LEU A 865 -0.59 -15.85 17.15
C LEU A 865 -2.08 -16.20 17.34
N GLU A 866 -2.95 -15.66 16.48
CA GLU A 866 -4.39 -15.98 16.51
C GLU A 866 -4.66 -17.47 16.32
N MET A 867 -3.86 -18.14 15.48
CA MET A 867 -4.03 -19.57 15.19
C MET A 867 -3.62 -20.43 16.41
N LYS A 868 -2.55 -20.07 17.12
CA LYS A 868 -2.21 -20.71 18.38
C LYS A 868 -3.34 -20.55 19.41
N GLU A 869 -3.87 -19.33 19.55
CA GLU A 869 -5.01 -19.07 20.43
C GLU A 869 -6.24 -19.91 20.06
N ALA A 870 -6.51 -20.08 18.77
CA ALA A 870 -7.61 -20.91 18.28
C ALA A 870 -7.42 -22.39 18.67
N LEU A 871 -6.19 -22.92 18.61
CA LEU A 871 -5.87 -24.26 19.06
C LEU A 871 -5.97 -24.41 20.59
N ASP A 872 -5.43 -23.45 21.35
CA ASP A 872 -5.49 -23.45 22.83
C ASP A 872 -6.94 -23.43 23.33
N HIS A 873 -7.86 -22.78 22.57
CA HIS A 873 -9.31 -22.77 22.84
C HIS A 873 -10.11 -23.85 22.11
N ARG A 874 -9.45 -24.83 21.48
CA ARG A 874 -10.06 -25.96 20.77
C ARG A 874 -11.05 -25.56 19.64
N ARG A 875 -10.78 -24.44 18.95
CA ARG A 875 -11.64 -23.89 17.89
C ARG A 875 -11.16 -24.30 16.49
N MET A 876 -11.52 -25.52 16.06
CA MET A 876 -11.10 -26.07 14.76
C MET A 876 -11.70 -25.34 13.57
N ASP A 877 -12.90 -24.81 13.68
CA ASP A 877 -13.53 -23.96 12.68
C ASP A 877 -12.67 -22.69 12.43
N ARG A 878 -12.25 -22.03 13.51
CA ARG A 878 -11.39 -20.85 13.45
C ARG A 878 -10.00 -21.20 12.92
N PHE A 879 -9.43 -22.32 13.37
CA PHE A 879 -8.15 -22.82 12.86
C PHE A 879 -8.19 -22.98 11.33
N GLY A 880 -9.23 -23.67 10.80
CA GLY A 880 -9.40 -23.86 9.36
C GLY A 880 -9.56 -22.54 8.60
N ASN A 881 -10.38 -21.60 9.09
CA ASN A 881 -10.55 -20.28 8.48
C ASN A 881 -9.24 -19.47 8.47
N LEU A 882 -8.39 -19.62 9.50
CA LEU A 882 -7.07 -19.00 9.56
C LEU A 882 -6.09 -19.64 8.57
N ILE A 883 -6.18 -20.93 8.31
CA ILE A 883 -5.42 -21.63 7.24
C ILE A 883 -5.74 -20.99 5.87
N ASP A 884 -7.01 -20.76 5.56
CA ASP A 884 -7.39 -20.06 4.31
C ASP A 884 -6.85 -18.62 4.27
N ARG A 885 -6.96 -17.87 5.38
CA ARG A 885 -6.39 -16.52 5.47
C ARG A 885 -4.89 -16.51 5.13
N VAL A 886 -4.12 -17.47 5.67
CA VAL A 886 -2.69 -17.59 5.35
C VAL A 886 -2.49 -17.85 3.86
N TRP A 887 -3.32 -18.70 3.25
CA TRP A 887 -3.24 -18.97 1.82
C TRP A 887 -3.51 -17.74 0.96
N GLN A 888 -4.52 -16.93 1.31
CA GLN A 888 -4.78 -15.65 0.64
C GLN A 888 -3.60 -14.68 0.81
N CYS A 889 -2.99 -14.62 1.99
CA CYS A 889 -1.79 -13.82 2.22
C CYS A 889 -0.61 -14.27 1.35
N ASN A 890 -0.36 -15.57 1.23
CA ASN A 890 0.71 -16.10 0.38
C ASN A 890 0.52 -15.71 -1.09
N LYS A 891 -0.70 -15.79 -1.61
CA LYS A 891 -1.04 -15.35 -2.98
C LYS A 891 -0.85 -13.84 -3.20
N ARG A 892 -1.11 -13.02 -2.17
CA ARG A 892 -0.83 -11.56 -2.22
C ARG A 892 0.66 -11.24 -2.21
N LEU A 893 1.46 -12.00 -1.47
CA LEU A 893 2.91 -11.80 -1.43
C LEU A 893 3.59 -12.15 -2.76
N ASP A 894 3.18 -13.25 -3.37
CA ASP A 894 3.68 -13.68 -4.66
C ASP A 894 2.60 -14.42 -5.47
N GLN A 895 2.25 -13.89 -6.63
CA GLN A 895 1.30 -14.52 -7.56
C GLN A 895 1.77 -15.91 -8.00
N GLY A 896 3.07 -16.15 -7.95
CA GLY A 896 3.64 -17.44 -8.24
C GLY A 896 3.47 -18.50 -7.15
N SER A 897 2.92 -18.17 -6.00
CA SER A 897 2.57 -19.15 -4.95
C SER A 897 1.50 -20.12 -5.41
N THR A 898 0.70 -19.79 -6.42
CA THR A 898 -0.30 -20.68 -7.01
C THR A 898 -0.12 -20.83 -8.53
N THR A 899 -0.85 -21.78 -9.12
CA THR A 899 -1.00 -21.96 -10.57
C THR A 899 -2.46 -22.25 -10.86
N GLU A 900 -2.88 -22.11 -12.10
CA GLU A 900 -4.26 -22.41 -12.54
C GLU A 900 -4.70 -23.83 -12.17
N ALA A 901 -3.78 -24.80 -12.28
CA ALA A 901 -4.04 -26.20 -11.88
C ALA A 901 -4.28 -26.34 -10.37
N ILE A 902 -3.52 -25.61 -9.53
CA ILE A 902 -3.68 -25.60 -8.08
C ILE A 902 -4.96 -24.89 -7.69
N ASP A 903 -5.26 -23.73 -8.28
CA ASP A 903 -6.49 -22.99 -8.00
C ASP A 903 -7.74 -23.79 -8.40
N SER A 904 -7.71 -24.49 -9.54
CA SER A 904 -8.79 -25.38 -9.97
C SER A 904 -8.98 -26.54 -9.00
N LEU A 905 -7.87 -27.14 -8.52
CA LEU A 905 -7.91 -28.23 -7.53
C LEU A 905 -8.52 -27.72 -6.20
N ILE A 906 -8.05 -26.59 -5.68
CA ILE A 906 -8.57 -25.97 -4.45
C ILE A 906 -10.05 -25.60 -4.62
N HIS A 907 -10.43 -24.98 -5.73
CA HIS A 907 -11.82 -24.61 -6.01
C HIS A 907 -12.74 -25.83 -5.99
N SER A 908 -12.26 -26.97 -6.49
CA SER A 908 -13.04 -28.21 -6.53
C SER A 908 -13.43 -28.75 -5.14
N ILE A 909 -12.66 -28.45 -4.10
CA ILE A 909 -12.83 -28.96 -2.73
C ILE A 909 -13.25 -27.87 -1.72
N ALA A 910 -13.16 -26.61 -2.08
CA ALA A 910 -13.49 -25.46 -1.22
C ALA A 910 -14.86 -25.54 -0.53
N PRO A 911 -15.95 -26.05 -1.15
CA PRO A 911 -17.24 -26.20 -0.47
C PRO A 911 -17.21 -27.09 0.77
N TYR A 912 -16.25 -28.02 0.86
CA TYR A 912 -16.13 -29.05 1.89
C TYR A 912 -15.05 -28.72 2.95
N ALA A 913 -14.29 -27.65 2.77
CA ALA A 913 -13.19 -27.28 3.67
C ALA A 913 -13.48 -25.94 4.39
N HIS A 914 -13.04 -25.82 5.64
CA HIS A 914 -12.89 -24.54 6.34
C HIS A 914 -11.70 -23.75 5.81
N GLY A 915 -10.62 -24.44 5.42
CA GLY A 915 -9.44 -23.83 4.85
C GLY A 915 -8.52 -24.81 4.16
N VAL A 916 -7.82 -24.31 3.16
CA VAL A 916 -6.89 -25.07 2.32
C VAL A 916 -5.67 -24.22 2.03
N LYS A 917 -4.47 -24.77 2.17
CA LYS A 917 -3.24 -24.05 1.76
C LYS A 917 -2.17 -25.00 1.24
N LEU A 918 -1.32 -24.53 0.32
CA LEU A 918 -0.05 -25.16 0.04
C LEU A 918 0.94 -24.88 1.17
N LEU A 919 1.71 -25.89 1.55
CA LEU A 919 2.75 -25.78 2.57
C LEU A 919 4.04 -25.21 1.97
N GLY A 920 4.76 -24.42 2.77
CA GLY A 920 5.99 -23.74 2.35
C GLY A 920 5.73 -22.56 1.42
N ALA A 921 6.63 -22.29 0.48
CA ALA A 921 6.59 -21.14 -0.42
C ALA A 921 5.48 -21.17 -1.48
N GLY A 922 4.80 -22.31 -1.66
CA GLY A 922 3.77 -22.46 -2.68
C GLY A 922 4.30 -22.90 -4.05
N GLY A 923 3.43 -22.83 -5.06
CA GLY A 923 3.74 -23.22 -6.45
C GLY A 923 3.76 -24.73 -6.73
N GLY A 924 3.49 -25.56 -5.73
CA GLY A 924 3.45 -27.03 -5.76
C GLY A 924 3.78 -27.65 -4.40
N GLY A 925 3.90 -28.96 -4.34
CA GLY A 925 4.21 -29.70 -3.12
C GLY A 925 2.97 -30.23 -2.40
N PHE A 926 2.91 -30.04 -1.08
CA PHE A 926 1.83 -30.56 -0.25
C PHE A 926 0.73 -29.55 0.01
N LEU A 927 -0.51 -30.01 -0.09
CA LEU A 927 -1.73 -29.29 0.25
C LEU A 927 -2.23 -29.78 1.60
N PHE A 928 -2.37 -28.87 2.55
CA PHE A 928 -2.98 -29.10 3.85
C PHE A 928 -4.41 -28.59 3.84
N MET A 929 -5.36 -29.40 4.32
CA MET A 929 -6.78 -29.12 4.28
C MET A 929 -7.42 -29.37 5.64
N VAL A 930 -8.37 -28.51 6.00
CA VAL A 930 -9.23 -28.68 7.19
C VAL A 930 -10.67 -28.79 6.72
N ALA A 931 -11.23 -29.99 6.77
CA ALA A 931 -12.61 -30.26 6.37
C ALA A 931 -13.62 -29.70 7.37
N LYS A 932 -14.85 -29.41 6.92
CA LYS A 932 -15.95 -28.91 7.77
C LYS A 932 -16.53 -29.98 8.68
N SER A 933 -16.49 -31.22 8.23
CA SER A 933 -16.99 -32.41 8.96
C SER A 933 -16.23 -33.66 8.51
N PRO A 934 -16.27 -34.77 9.26
CA PRO A 934 -15.76 -36.04 8.82
C PRO A 934 -16.34 -36.52 7.47
N SER A 935 -17.63 -36.30 7.23
CA SER A 935 -18.27 -36.60 5.96
C SER A 935 -17.70 -35.76 4.81
N ASP A 936 -17.39 -34.48 5.06
CA ASP A 936 -16.80 -33.63 4.04
C ASP A 936 -15.33 -33.99 3.78
N ARG A 937 -14.59 -34.44 4.80
CA ARG A 937 -13.25 -35.04 4.65
C ARG A 937 -13.30 -36.21 3.67
N ASP A 938 -14.26 -37.11 3.81
CA ASP A 938 -14.40 -38.27 2.92
C ASP A 938 -14.79 -37.85 1.48
N LYS A 939 -15.58 -36.77 1.32
CA LYS A 939 -15.88 -36.19 0.00
C LYS A 939 -14.64 -35.61 -0.67
N ILE A 940 -13.82 -34.87 0.07
CA ILE A 940 -12.53 -34.35 -0.42
C ILE A 940 -11.64 -35.51 -0.85
N GLN A 941 -11.49 -36.56 0.01
CA GLN A 941 -10.65 -37.70 -0.28
C GLN A 941 -11.09 -38.45 -1.53
N ARG A 942 -12.38 -38.78 -1.63
CA ARG A 942 -12.94 -39.42 -2.83
C ARG A 942 -12.72 -38.59 -4.09
N ARG A 943 -12.97 -37.28 -4.04
CA ARG A 943 -12.85 -36.39 -5.20
C ARG A 943 -11.41 -36.30 -5.74
N LEU A 944 -10.43 -36.12 -4.85
CA LEU A 944 -9.03 -36.02 -5.23
C LEU A 944 -8.42 -37.39 -5.63
N THR A 945 -8.96 -38.51 -5.11
CA THR A 945 -8.55 -39.84 -5.54
C THR A 945 -9.12 -40.18 -6.91
N GLN A 946 -10.36 -39.77 -7.22
CA GLN A 946 -10.99 -40.06 -8.51
C GLN A 946 -10.45 -39.18 -9.65
N LYS A 947 -10.02 -37.97 -9.37
CA LYS A 947 -9.49 -37.00 -10.34
C LYS A 947 -8.18 -36.39 -9.86
N PRO A 948 -7.10 -37.19 -9.78
CA PRO A 948 -5.79 -36.65 -9.38
C PRO A 948 -5.24 -35.73 -10.49
N PRO A 949 -4.50 -34.67 -10.15
CA PRO A 949 -3.91 -33.75 -11.14
C PRO A 949 -2.80 -34.41 -11.97
N ASN A 950 -2.20 -35.53 -11.50
CA ASN A 950 -1.19 -36.33 -12.18
C ASN A 950 -0.94 -37.65 -11.42
N ASP A 951 -0.13 -38.54 -11.99
CA ASP A 951 0.14 -39.90 -11.47
C ASP A 951 0.90 -39.93 -10.13
N ARG A 952 1.51 -38.83 -9.74
CA ARG A 952 2.30 -38.71 -8.49
C ARG A 952 1.47 -38.19 -7.34
N ALA A 953 0.31 -37.66 -7.61
CA ALA A 953 -0.57 -37.07 -6.60
C ALA A 953 -1.17 -38.16 -5.70
N ARG A 954 -1.09 -37.95 -4.37
CA ARG A 954 -1.57 -38.95 -3.39
C ARG A 954 -1.70 -38.36 -1.99
N PHE A 955 -2.52 -38.98 -1.17
CA PHE A 955 -2.64 -38.71 0.26
C PHE A 955 -1.48 -39.27 1.07
N PHE A 956 -1.15 -38.59 2.16
CA PHE A 956 -0.26 -39.05 3.20
C PHE A 956 -0.95 -39.00 4.55
N ASN A 957 -0.79 -40.04 5.35
CA ASN A 957 -1.15 -39.99 6.76
C ASN A 957 -0.02 -39.28 7.51
N PHE A 958 -0.37 -38.42 8.44
CA PHE A 958 0.60 -37.74 9.29
C PHE A 958 0.17 -37.83 10.75
N ALA A 959 1.13 -37.87 11.63
CA ALA A 959 0.94 -37.80 13.07
C ALA A 959 1.93 -36.79 13.67
N VAL A 960 1.48 -36.03 14.66
CA VAL A 960 2.38 -35.11 15.38
C VAL A 960 3.43 -35.92 16.13
N ASP A 961 4.68 -35.57 15.92
CA ASP A 961 5.82 -36.18 16.59
C ASP A 961 6.24 -35.32 17.79
N SER A 962 6.40 -35.98 18.97
CA SER A 962 6.77 -35.26 20.21
C SER A 962 8.27 -35.14 20.41
N ASP A 963 9.07 -35.95 19.77
CA ASP A 963 10.51 -36.13 20.06
C ASP A 963 11.36 -35.19 19.18
N GLY A 964 10.97 -34.97 17.93
CA GLY A 964 11.74 -34.15 16.98
C GLY A 964 12.93 -34.94 16.41
N LEU A 965 14.07 -34.26 16.25
CA LEU A 965 15.30 -34.89 15.80
C LEU A 965 15.91 -35.78 16.90
N VAL A 966 15.98 -37.06 16.65
CA VAL A 966 16.64 -38.06 17.52
C VAL A 966 17.91 -38.58 16.90
N VAL A 967 18.97 -38.79 17.72
CA VAL A 967 20.27 -39.32 17.27
C VAL A 967 20.65 -40.50 18.14
N HIS A 968 20.74 -41.67 17.51
CA HIS A 968 21.13 -42.95 18.13
C HIS A 968 22.54 -43.33 17.73
N VAL A 969 23.23 -44.05 18.61
CA VAL A 969 24.46 -44.80 18.30
C VAL A 969 24.11 -46.25 18.46
N LEU A 970 24.27 -47.02 17.40
CA LEU A 970 23.93 -48.45 17.29
C LEU A 970 25.18 -49.26 17.03
#